data_8a73772bf6dc3779cc8df3be710bf993
#
_entry.id   8a73772bf6dc3779cc8df3be710bf993
#
_cell.length_a   1.000
_cell.length_b   1.000
_cell.length_c   1.000
_cell.angle_alpha   90.00
_cell.angle_beta   90.00
_cell.angle_gamma   90.00
#
_symmetry.space_group_name_H-M   'P 1'
#
loop_
_entity.id
_entity.type
_entity.pdbx_description
1 polymer ?
#
loop_
_entity_poly.entity_id
_entity_poly.type
_entity_poly.pdbx_seq_one_letter_code
_entity_poly.pdbx_strand_id
1 'polypeptide(L)'
;VFAVNTVGTVLGAVLTGLVFLPVLGLASTLALGIGINALIGWVTLASRRGGVTRALVQGLVATAVLVAVVSLTLGERWSRAFVLGLWRDVRPPASIAEFRQRADIYNLAYHRDGAGSTVAILAVTNRAGQPSISLKVNGKADASSGEDMSTQILAGQLPMLLHPSAERVLVVGAGSGVTVGSILQHPTVKAVDLVEISPEVTEVAREHFAPFNHDALRNPRCHTHIEDAKTFLQTTPESFDIIVTEPSNPWMAGVAAVFSQEYYQDCLARLKPGGLCAQWIQAYETDDETFATVVATFGSVFPHVSLWQTSTSDLLLIGAAQPYRPDLQAMARRLAEPAVAADLGRIEITRPVNVLALQMVAFGDAFFLAPDGTTIHSDFHPVLEYRAQQAFFVRGMAMVPYRLNEVQRPRPRTLLGEHLARAPLTAEDCRALARQFAKIGIPQLPIFRSVLRRWQELQPKDPTVLRLLSTYAIQNPAPDGEVASLVSHPSFSNEEQLGDLNLMRQLADLLLLQHRTRRSAFHLPDSVRLEVFLGALTQLDPARQRTHRMRLAEVSWDRGNDARARVLFEEALDLDEKRFGPLDFSEDPGCPAGMMARLIDADLRAGDLKGALDKVLRFRRLGYIRPERMTGDEVLQMLARRVIVTAQSSLQK
;
A
#
# COMPACT_ATOMS: atom_id res chain seq x y z
N VAL A 1 -19.18 -39.50 27.11
CA VAL A 1 -18.11 -38.50 27.05
C VAL A 1 -18.09 -37.80 25.68
N PHE A 2 -17.97 -38.55 24.55
CA PHE A 2 -17.87 -37.97 23.23
C PHE A 2 -19.08 -37.10 22.84
N ALA A 3 -20.31 -37.59 23.02
CA ALA A 3 -21.53 -36.82 22.73
C ALA A 3 -21.65 -35.53 23.58
N VAL A 4 -21.27 -35.58 24.86
CA VAL A 4 -21.26 -34.39 25.74
C VAL A 4 -20.22 -33.37 25.28
N ASN A 5 -19.04 -33.83 24.86
CA ASN A 5 -18.02 -32.96 24.31
C ASN A 5 -18.50 -32.29 23.03
N THR A 6 -19.11 -33.04 22.10
CA THR A 6 -19.66 -32.50 20.85
C THR A 6 -20.75 -31.45 21.10
N VAL A 7 -21.70 -31.75 21.99
CA VAL A 7 -22.76 -30.79 22.40
C VAL A 7 -22.13 -29.53 23.03
N GLY A 8 -21.15 -29.71 23.91
CA GLY A 8 -20.42 -28.58 24.52
C GLY A 8 -19.70 -27.72 23.51
N THR A 9 -19.06 -28.34 22.50
CA THR A 9 -18.37 -27.62 21.42
C THR A 9 -19.34 -26.81 20.56
N VAL A 10 -20.48 -27.41 20.18
CA VAL A 10 -21.52 -26.72 19.39
C VAL A 10 -22.11 -25.54 20.17
N LEU A 11 -22.55 -25.79 21.44
CA LEU A 11 -23.09 -24.72 22.28
C LEU A 11 -22.06 -23.63 22.56
N GLY A 12 -20.81 -24.01 22.84
CA GLY A 12 -19.73 -23.07 23.07
C GLY A 12 -19.45 -22.19 21.84
N ALA A 13 -19.39 -22.76 20.66
CA ALA A 13 -19.18 -22.02 19.42
C ALA A 13 -20.34 -21.05 19.14
N VAL A 14 -21.58 -21.50 19.23
CA VAL A 14 -22.79 -20.67 19.00
C VAL A 14 -22.89 -19.55 20.03
N LEU A 15 -22.77 -19.86 21.32
CA LEU A 15 -22.89 -18.85 22.40
C LEU A 15 -21.74 -17.84 22.32
N THR A 16 -20.52 -18.29 22.03
CA THR A 16 -19.37 -17.38 21.91
C THR A 16 -19.54 -16.44 20.73
N GLY A 17 -19.84 -16.96 19.54
CA GLY A 17 -19.93 -16.16 18.33
C GLY A 17 -21.12 -15.21 18.31
N LEU A 18 -22.31 -15.70 18.69
CA LEU A 18 -23.56 -14.93 18.53
C LEU A 18 -23.96 -14.13 19.79
N VAL A 19 -23.41 -14.45 20.95
CA VAL A 19 -23.83 -13.80 22.21
C VAL A 19 -22.63 -13.16 22.92
N PHE A 20 -21.60 -13.93 23.27
CA PHE A 20 -20.55 -13.41 24.13
C PHE A 20 -19.67 -12.37 23.42
N LEU A 21 -19.26 -12.59 22.19
CA LEU A 21 -18.46 -11.60 21.45
C LEU A 21 -19.22 -10.28 21.23
N PRO A 22 -20.47 -10.26 20.72
CA PRO A 22 -21.20 -9.00 20.52
C PRO A 22 -21.58 -8.28 21.83
N VAL A 23 -21.82 -9.02 22.93
CA VAL A 23 -22.30 -8.44 24.18
C VAL A 23 -21.16 -8.09 25.14
N LEU A 24 -20.17 -8.96 25.28
CA LEU A 24 -19.07 -8.81 26.25
C LEU A 24 -17.80 -8.26 25.63
N GLY A 25 -17.65 -8.35 24.31
CA GLY A 25 -16.44 -8.07 23.60
C GLY A 25 -15.40 -9.20 23.69
N LEU A 26 -14.37 -9.12 22.85
CA LEU A 26 -13.34 -10.15 22.71
C LEU A 26 -12.56 -10.38 24.03
N ALA A 27 -12.13 -9.31 24.68
CA ALA A 27 -11.32 -9.40 25.90
C ALA A 27 -12.06 -10.09 27.04
N SER A 28 -13.32 -9.70 27.29
CA SER A 28 -14.14 -10.28 28.37
C SER A 28 -14.54 -11.73 28.05
N THR A 29 -14.81 -12.04 26.78
CA THR A 29 -15.12 -13.39 26.33
C THR A 29 -13.92 -14.33 26.53
N LEU A 30 -12.70 -13.89 26.20
CA LEU A 30 -11.48 -14.63 26.48
C LEU A 30 -11.26 -14.82 27.99
N ALA A 31 -11.47 -13.76 28.79
CA ALA A 31 -11.36 -13.84 30.24
C ALA A 31 -12.35 -14.84 30.83
N LEU A 32 -13.61 -14.85 30.34
CA LEU A 32 -14.62 -15.83 30.72
C LEU A 32 -14.18 -17.27 30.37
N GLY A 33 -13.66 -17.50 29.18
CA GLY A 33 -13.13 -18.81 28.75
C GLY A 33 -11.95 -19.29 29.62
N ILE A 34 -11.00 -18.41 29.92
CA ILE A 34 -9.89 -18.69 30.85
C ILE A 34 -10.46 -19.02 32.24
N GLY A 35 -11.43 -18.25 32.73
CA GLY A 35 -12.06 -18.48 34.00
C GLY A 35 -12.77 -19.83 34.10
N ILE A 36 -13.53 -20.21 33.07
CA ILE A 36 -14.19 -21.53 33.00
C ILE A 36 -13.16 -22.66 33.03
N ASN A 37 -12.09 -22.55 32.24
CA ASN A 37 -11.03 -23.56 32.24
C ASN A 37 -10.31 -23.67 33.60
N ALA A 38 -10.02 -22.53 34.22
CA ALA A 38 -9.42 -22.50 35.56
C ALA A 38 -10.32 -23.14 36.61
N LEU A 39 -11.63 -22.86 36.55
CA LEU A 39 -12.63 -23.46 37.45
C LEU A 39 -12.70 -24.98 37.28
N ILE A 40 -12.78 -25.48 36.05
CA ILE A 40 -12.78 -26.91 35.73
C ILE A 40 -11.50 -27.59 36.27
N GLY A 41 -10.34 -26.99 36.00
CA GLY A 41 -9.05 -27.49 36.50
C GLY A 41 -9.00 -27.56 38.04
N TRP A 42 -9.47 -26.50 38.71
CA TRP A 42 -9.53 -26.43 40.17
C TRP A 42 -10.46 -27.47 40.76
N VAL A 43 -11.68 -27.57 40.24
CA VAL A 43 -12.68 -28.56 40.68
C VAL A 43 -12.14 -29.99 40.52
N THR A 44 -11.50 -30.29 39.40
CA THR A 44 -10.89 -31.60 39.12
C THR A 44 -9.78 -31.95 40.10
N LEU A 45 -8.90 -30.99 40.44
CA LEU A 45 -7.83 -31.19 41.40
C LEU A 45 -8.34 -31.33 42.85
N ALA A 46 -9.32 -30.53 43.22
CA ALA A 46 -9.82 -30.49 44.59
C ALA A 46 -10.80 -31.63 44.93
N SER A 47 -11.52 -32.16 43.92
CA SER A 47 -12.37 -33.36 44.11
C SER A 47 -11.58 -34.58 44.51
N ARG A 48 -10.29 -34.65 44.11
CA ARG A 48 -9.34 -35.72 44.54
C ARG A 48 -9.00 -35.64 46.04
N ARG A 49 -9.22 -34.50 46.71
CA ARG A 49 -8.85 -34.26 48.13
C ARG A 49 -10.04 -34.22 49.12
N GLY A 50 -11.23 -34.57 48.69
CA GLY A 50 -12.38 -34.83 49.59
C GLY A 50 -13.13 -33.60 50.10
N GLY A 51 -13.36 -32.60 49.30
CA GLY A 51 -14.11 -31.40 49.68
C GLY A 51 -14.71 -30.61 48.52
N VAL A 52 -15.55 -31.25 47.69
CA VAL A 52 -16.08 -30.69 46.44
C VAL A 52 -16.74 -29.32 46.61
N THR A 53 -17.56 -29.13 47.67
CA THR A 53 -18.26 -27.86 47.87
C THR A 53 -17.33 -26.70 48.23
N ARG A 54 -16.35 -26.96 49.10
CA ARG A 54 -15.36 -25.95 49.51
C ARG A 54 -14.42 -25.59 48.33
N ALA A 55 -14.06 -26.56 47.55
CA ALA A 55 -13.25 -26.40 46.33
C ALA A 55 -13.97 -25.62 45.23
N LEU A 56 -15.27 -25.86 45.05
CA LEU A 56 -16.12 -25.10 44.13
C LEU A 56 -16.21 -23.61 44.53
N VAL A 57 -16.47 -23.31 45.80
CA VAL A 57 -16.55 -21.93 46.29
C VAL A 57 -15.20 -21.21 46.13
N GLN A 58 -14.10 -21.84 46.52
CA GLN A 58 -12.75 -21.27 46.35
C GLN A 58 -12.37 -21.07 44.88
N GLY A 59 -12.70 -22.03 44.01
CA GLY A 59 -12.49 -21.93 42.56
C GLY A 59 -13.31 -20.79 41.94
N LEU A 60 -14.57 -20.65 42.29
CA LEU A 60 -15.45 -19.55 41.84
C LEU A 60 -14.89 -18.18 42.25
N VAL A 61 -14.49 -18.05 43.52
CA VAL A 61 -13.89 -16.79 44.01
C VAL A 61 -12.58 -16.49 43.31
N ALA A 62 -11.68 -17.47 43.17
CA ALA A 62 -10.41 -17.29 42.47
C ALA A 62 -10.60 -16.92 40.97
N THR A 63 -11.57 -17.56 40.33
CA THR A 63 -11.93 -17.27 38.93
C THR A 63 -12.53 -15.86 38.80
N ALA A 64 -13.44 -15.47 39.69
CA ALA A 64 -14.03 -14.13 39.70
C ALA A 64 -12.97 -13.05 39.92
N VAL A 65 -12.01 -13.27 40.83
CA VAL A 65 -10.89 -12.37 41.08
C VAL A 65 -9.98 -12.31 39.84
N LEU A 66 -9.65 -13.45 39.21
CA LEU A 66 -8.82 -13.48 37.99
C LEU A 66 -9.50 -12.72 36.85
N VAL A 67 -10.77 -12.96 36.60
CA VAL A 67 -11.55 -12.26 35.57
C VAL A 67 -11.61 -10.76 35.85
N ALA A 68 -11.87 -10.37 37.12
CA ALA A 68 -11.87 -8.97 37.51
C ALA A 68 -10.51 -8.30 37.32
N VAL A 69 -9.42 -8.94 37.73
CA VAL A 69 -8.05 -8.43 37.54
C VAL A 69 -7.72 -8.30 36.07
N VAL A 70 -8.01 -9.30 35.25
CA VAL A 70 -7.78 -9.27 33.79
C VAL A 70 -8.59 -8.15 33.14
N SER A 71 -9.90 -8.03 33.49
CA SER A 71 -10.74 -6.97 32.91
C SER A 71 -10.31 -5.57 33.32
N LEU A 72 -9.90 -5.37 34.57
CA LEU A 72 -9.44 -4.07 35.07
C LEU A 72 -8.05 -3.68 34.60
N THR A 73 -7.14 -4.66 34.41
CA THR A 73 -5.74 -4.37 34.03
C THR A 73 -5.52 -4.31 32.53
N LEU A 74 -6.28 -5.08 31.76
CA LEU A 74 -6.13 -5.15 30.31
C LEU A 74 -7.11 -4.23 29.56
N GLY A 75 -8.26 -3.90 30.07
CA GLY A 75 -9.27 -2.97 29.56
C GLY A 75 -9.01 -2.35 28.18
N GLU A 76 -9.00 -1.00 28.06
CA GLU A 76 -8.73 -0.28 26.80
C GLU A 76 -7.35 -0.57 26.18
N ARG A 77 -6.34 -0.95 26.99
CA ARG A 77 -5.00 -1.27 26.50
C ARG A 77 -4.99 -2.54 25.65
N TRP A 78 -5.83 -3.50 26.01
CA TRP A 78 -5.98 -4.74 25.25
C TRP A 78 -6.63 -4.50 23.89
N SER A 79 -7.70 -3.71 23.86
CA SER A 79 -8.38 -3.33 22.62
C SER A 79 -7.42 -2.60 21.65
N ARG A 80 -6.63 -1.66 22.18
CA ARG A 80 -5.58 -0.98 21.37
C ARG A 80 -4.56 -1.96 20.79
N ALA A 81 -4.14 -2.99 21.55
CA ALA A 81 -3.19 -3.98 21.06
C ALA A 81 -3.71 -4.75 19.84
N PHE A 82 -4.97 -5.16 19.88
CA PHE A 82 -5.60 -5.90 18.78
C PHE A 82 -5.82 -5.05 17.53
N VAL A 83 -6.27 -3.81 17.69
CA VAL A 83 -6.59 -2.92 16.55
C VAL A 83 -5.35 -2.34 15.87
N LEU A 84 -4.17 -2.38 16.49
CA LEU A 84 -2.93 -1.91 15.87
C LEU A 84 -2.46 -2.79 14.71
N GLY A 85 -2.92 -4.04 14.64
CA GLY A 85 -2.56 -4.94 13.56
C GLY A 85 -1.08 -5.34 13.57
N LEU A 86 -0.51 -5.54 14.77
CA LEU A 86 0.91 -5.89 14.96
C LEU A 86 1.33 -7.16 14.21
N TRP A 87 0.39 -8.04 13.92
CA TRP A 87 0.61 -9.25 13.13
C TRP A 87 0.99 -8.96 11.68
N ARG A 88 0.71 -7.73 11.19
CA ARG A 88 1.14 -7.23 9.88
C ARG A 88 2.49 -6.53 9.92
N ASP A 89 3.00 -6.16 11.10
CA ASP A 89 4.24 -5.41 11.20
C ASP A 89 5.43 -6.25 10.71
N VAL A 90 6.22 -5.66 9.83
CA VAL A 90 7.50 -6.24 9.37
C VAL A 90 8.48 -6.40 10.53
N ARG A 91 8.34 -5.53 11.54
CA ARG A 91 9.17 -5.50 12.73
C ARG A 91 8.25 -5.44 13.95
N PRO A 92 8.00 -6.59 14.58
CA PRO A 92 7.30 -6.57 15.85
C PRO A 92 8.08 -5.70 16.85
N PRO A 93 7.41 -5.02 17.77
CA PRO A 93 8.08 -4.23 18.80
C PRO A 93 9.03 -5.13 19.60
N ALA A 94 10.27 -4.68 19.78
CA ALA A 94 11.30 -5.42 20.50
C ALA A 94 11.06 -5.47 22.01
N SER A 95 10.17 -4.62 22.54
CA SER A 95 9.82 -4.55 23.96
C SER A 95 8.40 -4.05 24.18
N ILE A 96 7.87 -4.30 25.38
CA ILE A 96 6.58 -3.75 25.83
C ILE A 96 6.61 -2.20 25.85
N ALA A 97 7.75 -1.60 26.14
CA ALA A 97 7.90 -0.15 26.12
C ALA A 97 7.76 0.42 24.70
N GLU A 98 8.41 -0.19 23.73
CA GLU A 98 8.27 0.18 22.31
C GLU A 98 6.84 -0.03 21.81
N PHE A 99 6.21 -1.15 22.19
CA PHE A 99 4.80 -1.39 21.88
C PHE A 99 3.90 -0.27 22.41
N ARG A 100 4.07 0.12 23.67
CA ARG A 100 3.31 1.22 24.27
C ARG A 100 3.53 2.54 23.55
N GLN A 101 4.76 2.86 23.22
CA GLN A 101 5.11 4.07 22.46
C GLN A 101 4.43 4.09 21.09
N ARG A 102 4.39 2.96 20.37
CA ARG A 102 3.67 2.85 19.09
C ARG A 102 2.17 2.98 19.27
N ALA A 103 1.61 2.38 20.31
CA ALA A 103 0.18 2.45 20.62
C ALA A 103 -0.28 3.86 20.98
N ASP A 104 0.57 4.66 21.62
CA ASP A 104 0.28 6.03 22.06
C ASP A 104 0.25 7.05 20.90
N ILE A 105 0.79 6.69 19.72
CA ILE A 105 0.72 7.52 18.50
C ILE A 105 -0.73 7.63 17.98
N TYR A 106 -1.53 6.59 18.20
CA TYR A 106 -2.88 6.49 17.65
C TYR A 106 -3.92 6.80 18.72
N ASN A 107 -4.88 7.64 18.36
CA ASN A 107 -6.08 7.83 19.16
C ASN A 107 -7.16 6.83 18.70
N LEU A 108 -7.62 5.97 19.61
CA LEU A 108 -8.72 5.05 19.37
C LEU A 108 -10.04 5.82 19.51
N ALA A 109 -10.63 6.21 18.39
CA ALA A 109 -11.86 7.00 18.35
C ALA A 109 -13.13 6.14 18.38
N TYR A 110 -13.04 4.87 17.95
CA TYR A 110 -14.13 3.90 17.98
C TYR A 110 -13.55 2.49 18.07
N HIS A 111 -14.25 1.62 18.83
CA HIS A 111 -13.93 0.20 18.92
C HIS A 111 -15.21 -0.59 19.22
N ARG A 112 -15.45 -1.63 18.45
CA ARG A 112 -16.54 -2.57 18.67
C ARG A 112 -16.16 -3.96 18.18
N ASP A 113 -16.43 -4.95 19.04
CA ASP A 113 -16.33 -6.35 18.69
C ASP A 113 -17.70 -6.83 18.23
N GLY A 114 -17.80 -7.23 16.96
CA GLY A 114 -19.00 -7.82 16.37
C GLY A 114 -18.91 -9.34 16.33
N ALA A 115 -19.95 -9.97 15.78
CA ALA A 115 -20.02 -11.43 15.64
C ALA A 115 -18.95 -11.99 14.67
N GLY A 116 -18.59 -11.23 13.63
CA GLY A 116 -17.65 -11.65 12.58
C GLY A 116 -16.34 -10.89 12.55
N SER A 117 -16.28 -9.71 13.16
CA SER A 117 -15.10 -8.84 13.09
C SER A 117 -15.01 -7.87 14.26
N THR A 118 -13.78 -7.48 14.60
CA THR A 118 -13.49 -6.33 15.46
C THR A 118 -13.27 -5.10 14.58
N VAL A 119 -14.09 -4.08 14.76
CA VAL A 119 -14.04 -2.83 13.99
C VAL A 119 -13.55 -1.69 14.87
N ALA A 120 -12.64 -0.89 14.37
CA ALA A 120 -12.10 0.26 15.08
C ALA A 120 -11.77 1.43 14.14
N ILE A 121 -11.82 2.65 14.70
CA ILE A 121 -11.26 3.85 14.07
C ILE A 121 -10.03 4.29 14.85
N LEU A 122 -8.93 4.36 14.16
CA LEU A 122 -7.71 4.99 14.62
C LEU A 122 -7.59 6.38 13.99
N ALA A 123 -7.49 7.40 14.85
CA ALA A 123 -7.23 8.76 14.41
C ALA A 123 -5.76 9.11 14.64
N VAL A 124 -5.16 9.78 13.67
CA VAL A 124 -3.79 10.28 13.73
C VAL A 124 -3.74 11.67 13.10
N THR A 125 -2.88 12.52 13.61
CA THR A 125 -2.57 13.78 12.94
C THR A 125 -1.44 13.54 11.94
N ASN A 126 -1.70 13.80 10.66
CA ASN A 126 -0.69 13.65 9.62
C ASN A 126 0.43 14.69 9.75
N ARG A 127 1.50 14.56 8.95
CA ARG A 127 2.65 15.48 8.97
C ARG A 127 2.30 16.94 8.65
N ALA A 128 1.14 17.18 8.01
CA ALA A 128 0.63 18.51 7.70
C ALA A 128 -0.26 19.08 8.82
N GLY A 129 -0.39 18.41 9.97
CA GLY A 129 -1.25 18.82 11.08
C GLY A 129 -2.74 18.55 10.87
N GLN A 130 -3.12 17.80 9.83
CA GLN A 130 -4.52 17.51 9.53
C GLN A 130 -4.92 16.17 10.16
N PRO A 131 -6.16 16.06 10.70
CA PRO A 131 -6.66 14.80 11.21
C PRO A 131 -6.85 13.80 10.07
N SER A 132 -6.38 12.59 10.25
CA SER A 132 -6.61 11.45 9.37
C SER A 132 -7.18 10.30 10.18
N ILE A 133 -8.19 9.64 9.66
CA ILE A 133 -8.82 8.48 10.27
C ILE A 133 -8.61 7.24 9.41
N SER A 134 -8.43 6.11 10.07
CA SER A 134 -8.29 4.81 9.43
C SER A 134 -9.27 3.82 10.03
N LEU A 135 -10.07 3.21 9.19
CA LEU A 135 -10.90 2.06 9.54
C LEU A 135 -10.03 0.83 9.66
N LYS A 136 -10.11 0.16 10.79
CA LYS A 136 -9.46 -1.13 11.04
C LYS A 136 -10.50 -2.22 11.21
N VAL A 137 -10.35 -3.28 10.43
CA VAL A 137 -11.13 -4.52 10.59
C VAL A 137 -10.16 -5.64 10.95
N ASN A 138 -10.37 -6.25 12.12
CA ASN A 138 -9.46 -7.27 12.68
C ASN A 138 -7.98 -6.82 12.72
N GLY A 139 -7.74 -5.52 12.98
CA GLY A 139 -6.41 -4.92 13.03
C GLY A 139 -5.81 -4.53 11.67
N LYS A 140 -6.45 -4.89 10.55
CA LYS A 140 -6.04 -4.47 9.20
C LYS A 140 -6.71 -3.13 8.85
N ALA A 141 -5.98 -2.21 8.19
CA ALA A 141 -6.59 -1.05 7.56
C ALA A 141 -7.37 -1.48 6.32
N ASP A 142 -8.67 -1.20 6.27
CA ASP A 142 -9.53 -1.46 5.12
C ASP A 142 -9.92 -0.18 4.38
N ALA A 143 -9.90 0.96 5.06
CA ALA A 143 -10.14 2.26 4.45
C ALA A 143 -9.49 3.38 5.27
N SER A 144 -9.20 4.50 4.65
CA SER A 144 -8.75 5.71 5.35
C SER A 144 -9.24 6.98 4.67
N SER A 145 -9.20 8.09 5.41
CA SER A 145 -9.43 9.43 4.86
C SER A 145 -8.16 10.05 4.24
N GLY A 146 -7.11 9.26 4.05
CA GLY A 146 -5.79 9.68 3.56
C GLY A 146 -5.43 9.05 2.21
N GLU A 147 -4.45 8.15 2.23
CA GLU A 147 -3.85 7.57 1.01
C GLU A 147 -4.83 6.73 0.18
N ASP A 148 -5.80 6.06 0.83
CA ASP A 148 -6.78 5.21 0.15
C ASP A 148 -7.89 5.98 -0.58
N MET A 149 -7.98 7.30 -0.38
CA MET A 149 -9.03 8.13 -0.99
C MET A 149 -9.07 8.03 -2.52
N SER A 150 -7.92 7.89 -3.17
CA SER A 150 -7.86 7.74 -4.63
C SER A 150 -8.52 6.44 -5.09
N THR A 151 -8.25 5.33 -4.42
CA THR A 151 -8.85 4.03 -4.72
C THR A 151 -10.37 4.06 -4.53
N GLN A 152 -10.83 4.55 -3.38
CA GLN A 152 -12.25 4.59 -3.03
C GLN A 152 -13.06 5.49 -3.97
N ILE A 153 -12.54 6.70 -4.29
CA ILE A 153 -13.19 7.61 -5.25
C ILE A 153 -13.22 6.98 -6.64
N LEU A 154 -12.11 6.40 -7.10
CA LEU A 154 -12.02 5.83 -8.45
C LEU A 154 -12.82 4.53 -8.60
N ALA A 155 -12.98 3.72 -7.55
CA ALA A 155 -13.84 2.55 -7.56
C ALA A 155 -15.31 2.94 -7.88
N GLY A 156 -15.76 4.10 -7.38
CA GLY A 156 -17.07 4.67 -7.74
C GLY A 156 -17.07 5.37 -9.08
N GLN A 157 -16.14 6.29 -9.30
CA GLN A 157 -16.15 7.19 -10.46
C GLN A 157 -15.82 6.50 -11.80
N LEU A 158 -14.85 5.57 -11.84
CA LEU A 158 -14.43 4.96 -13.11
C LEU A 158 -15.57 4.21 -13.81
N PRO A 159 -16.28 3.26 -13.18
CA PRO A 159 -17.37 2.57 -13.86
C PRO A 159 -18.51 3.52 -14.23
N MET A 160 -18.80 4.54 -13.41
CA MET A 160 -19.80 5.58 -13.71
C MET A 160 -19.42 6.46 -14.91
N LEU A 161 -18.15 6.84 -15.03
CA LEU A 161 -17.66 7.62 -16.18
C LEU A 161 -17.66 6.79 -17.48
N LEU A 162 -17.41 5.51 -17.37
CA LEU A 162 -17.39 4.60 -18.52
C LEU A 162 -18.80 4.24 -18.98
N HIS A 163 -19.74 3.93 -18.08
CA HIS A 163 -21.11 3.56 -18.45
C HIS A 163 -21.90 4.73 -19.03
N PRO A 164 -22.69 4.53 -20.11
CA PRO A 164 -23.38 5.63 -20.79
C PRO A 164 -24.42 6.36 -19.94
N SER A 165 -25.16 5.64 -19.08
CA SER A 165 -26.27 6.20 -18.30
C SER A 165 -26.67 5.28 -17.15
N ALA A 166 -25.78 5.06 -16.18
CA ALA A 166 -26.11 4.25 -15.02
C ALA A 166 -27.12 4.93 -14.11
N GLU A 167 -28.19 4.20 -13.75
CA GLU A 167 -29.26 4.66 -12.88
C GLU A 167 -29.31 3.88 -11.55
N ARG A 168 -29.04 2.57 -11.58
CA ARG A 168 -29.04 1.72 -10.40
C ARG A 168 -27.71 0.98 -10.27
N VAL A 169 -27.06 1.14 -9.13
CA VAL A 169 -25.73 0.62 -8.87
C VAL A 169 -25.75 -0.25 -7.60
N LEU A 170 -25.10 -1.41 -7.66
CA LEU A 170 -24.80 -2.22 -6.51
C LEU A 170 -23.37 -1.97 -6.06
N VAL A 171 -23.16 -1.76 -4.78
CA VAL A 171 -21.82 -1.70 -4.13
C VAL A 171 -21.74 -2.81 -3.11
N VAL A 172 -20.74 -3.68 -3.23
CA VAL A 172 -20.43 -4.74 -2.28
C VAL A 172 -19.20 -4.33 -1.46
N GLY A 173 -19.40 -4.20 -0.15
CA GLY A 173 -18.44 -3.66 0.79
C GLY A 173 -18.64 -2.16 1.06
N ALA A 174 -18.91 -1.80 2.31
CA ALA A 174 -19.12 -0.40 2.70
C ALA A 174 -17.81 0.35 2.91
N GLY A 175 -16.84 -0.30 3.56
CA GLY A 175 -15.59 0.36 3.94
C GLY A 175 -15.84 1.71 4.62
N SER A 176 -15.37 2.80 4.00
CA SER A 176 -15.64 4.19 4.43
C SER A 176 -16.95 4.77 3.88
N GLY A 177 -17.59 4.11 2.92
CA GLY A 177 -18.72 4.65 2.16
C GLY A 177 -18.35 5.69 1.09
N VAL A 178 -17.07 5.98 0.87
CA VAL A 178 -16.61 6.96 -0.13
C VAL A 178 -16.98 6.53 -1.54
N THR A 179 -16.87 5.24 -1.87
CA THR A 179 -17.27 4.70 -3.17
C THR A 179 -18.75 4.97 -3.46
N VAL A 180 -19.63 4.71 -2.49
CA VAL A 180 -21.06 5.06 -2.58
C VAL A 180 -21.26 6.57 -2.74
N GLY A 181 -20.53 7.36 -1.94
CA GLY A 181 -20.59 8.82 -2.01
C GLY A 181 -20.19 9.37 -3.37
N SER A 182 -19.15 8.81 -3.98
CA SER A 182 -18.68 9.19 -5.32
C SER A 182 -19.71 8.83 -6.41
N ILE A 183 -20.34 7.66 -6.33
CA ILE A 183 -21.40 7.25 -7.25
C ILE A 183 -22.60 8.20 -7.16
N LEU A 184 -22.99 8.59 -5.96
CA LEU A 184 -24.13 9.48 -5.74
C LEU A 184 -23.91 10.93 -6.24
N GLN A 185 -22.68 11.32 -6.61
CA GLN A 185 -22.41 12.61 -7.27
C GLN A 185 -22.95 12.65 -8.72
N HIS A 186 -23.21 11.50 -9.32
CA HIS A 186 -23.79 11.45 -10.66
C HIS A 186 -25.29 11.71 -10.63
N PRO A 187 -25.79 12.72 -11.38
CA PRO A 187 -27.22 13.06 -11.37
C PRO A 187 -28.13 11.98 -11.97
N THR A 188 -27.57 11.08 -12.80
CA THR A 188 -28.32 9.97 -13.41
C THR A 188 -28.68 8.88 -12.41
N VAL A 189 -27.95 8.77 -11.29
CA VAL A 189 -28.13 7.71 -10.29
C VAL A 189 -29.45 7.92 -9.54
N LYS A 190 -30.34 6.94 -9.61
CA LYS A 190 -31.62 6.88 -8.90
C LYS A 190 -31.55 6.10 -7.62
N ALA A 191 -30.75 5.02 -7.59
CA ALA A 191 -30.57 4.17 -6.42
C ALA A 191 -29.17 3.55 -6.37
N VAL A 192 -28.64 3.46 -5.18
CA VAL A 192 -27.44 2.65 -4.86
C VAL A 192 -27.84 1.67 -3.79
N ASP A 193 -27.72 0.37 -4.09
CA ASP A 193 -27.85 -0.70 -3.11
C ASP A 193 -26.45 -0.99 -2.55
N LEU A 194 -26.27 -0.80 -1.25
CA LEU A 194 -25.02 -1.08 -0.54
C LEU A 194 -25.19 -2.36 0.27
N VAL A 195 -24.38 -3.38 -0.01
CA VAL A 195 -24.38 -4.64 0.72
C VAL A 195 -23.12 -4.74 1.56
N GLU A 196 -23.27 -4.88 2.87
CA GLU A 196 -22.20 -4.99 3.86
C GLU A 196 -22.53 -6.06 4.88
N ILE A 197 -21.57 -6.95 5.16
CA ILE A 197 -21.78 -8.05 6.10
C ILE A 197 -21.69 -7.60 7.58
N SER A 198 -20.92 -6.53 7.86
CA SER A 198 -20.70 -6.00 9.21
C SER A 198 -21.53 -4.75 9.48
N PRO A 199 -22.50 -4.81 10.39
CA PRO A 199 -23.24 -3.62 10.83
C PRO A 199 -22.33 -2.57 11.47
N GLU A 200 -21.23 -2.98 12.09
CA GLU A 200 -20.25 -2.09 12.73
C GLU A 200 -19.49 -1.26 11.68
N VAL A 201 -19.14 -1.84 10.52
CA VAL A 201 -18.52 -1.11 9.42
C VAL A 201 -19.50 -0.08 8.86
N THR A 202 -20.77 -0.44 8.69
CA THR A 202 -21.81 0.49 8.25
C THR A 202 -22.02 1.65 9.23
N GLU A 203 -22.01 1.37 10.55
CA GLU A 203 -22.10 2.39 11.58
C GLU A 203 -20.92 3.38 11.49
N VAL A 204 -19.70 2.85 11.38
CA VAL A 204 -18.48 3.67 11.24
C VAL A 204 -18.49 4.51 9.96
N ALA A 205 -18.91 3.96 8.83
CA ALA A 205 -19.04 4.69 7.58
C ALA A 205 -20.02 5.87 7.71
N ARG A 206 -21.12 5.65 8.40
CA ARG A 206 -22.18 6.66 8.63
C ARG A 206 -21.76 7.75 9.61
N GLU A 207 -21.06 7.41 10.70
CA GLU A 207 -20.78 8.34 11.79
C GLU A 207 -19.41 9.02 11.67
N HIS A 208 -18.37 8.28 11.27
CA HIS A 208 -17.01 8.79 11.28
C HIS A 208 -16.53 9.24 9.88
N PHE A 209 -17.04 8.62 8.82
CA PHE A 209 -16.64 8.98 7.46
C PHE A 209 -17.60 9.92 6.74
N ALA A 210 -18.70 10.35 7.36
CA ALA A 210 -19.68 11.28 6.76
C ALA A 210 -19.01 12.52 6.10
N PRO A 211 -17.99 13.18 6.70
CA PRO A 211 -17.32 14.31 6.07
C PRO A 211 -16.53 13.95 4.79
N PHE A 212 -16.19 12.70 4.61
CA PHE A 212 -15.35 12.21 3.51
C PHE A 212 -16.16 11.51 2.41
N ASN A 213 -17.32 10.93 2.75
CA ASN A 213 -18.18 10.16 1.86
C ASN A 213 -19.43 10.92 1.39
N HIS A 214 -19.47 12.24 1.51
CA HIS A 214 -20.62 13.08 1.16
C HIS A 214 -21.93 12.71 1.90
N ASP A 215 -21.81 12.21 3.14
CA ASP A 215 -22.92 11.72 3.96
C ASP A 215 -23.78 10.65 3.23
N ALA A 216 -23.12 9.79 2.46
CA ALA A 216 -23.72 8.87 1.50
C ALA A 216 -24.72 7.91 2.14
N LEU A 217 -24.43 7.39 3.34
CA LEU A 217 -25.27 6.39 4.00
C LEU A 217 -26.56 6.99 4.62
N ARG A 218 -26.69 8.33 4.64
CA ARG A 218 -27.93 9.03 4.99
C ARG A 218 -28.68 9.54 3.77
N ASN A 219 -28.10 9.41 2.58
CA ASN A 219 -28.74 9.81 1.34
C ASN A 219 -29.94 8.90 1.03
N PRO A 220 -31.15 9.46 0.72
CA PRO A 220 -32.35 8.64 0.45
C PRO A 220 -32.23 7.73 -0.79
N ARG A 221 -31.25 7.96 -1.66
CA ARG A 221 -30.95 7.09 -2.80
C ARG A 221 -30.04 5.90 -2.41
N CYS A 222 -29.50 5.85 -1.19
CA CYS A 222 -28.66 4.75 -0.70
C CYS A 222 -29.51 3.80 0.14
N HIS A 223 -29.60 2.55 -0.29
CA HIS A 223 -30.29 1.48 0.41
C HIS A 223 -29.24 0.51 0.98
N THR A 224 -29.11 0.47 2.29
CA THR A 224 -28.10 -0.37 2.95
C THR A 224 -28.70 -1.71 3.36
N HIS A 225 -28.05 -2.81 2.96
CA HIS A 225 -28.40 -4.19 3.28
C HIS A 225 -27.28 -4.79 4.14
N ILE A 226 -27.62 -5.22 5.37
CA ILE A 226 -26.67 -5.95 6.23
C ILE A 226 -26.85 -7.43 5.92
N GLU A 227 -26.07 -7.92 4.98
CA GLU A 227 -26.22 -9.26 4.44
C GLU A 227 -24.94 -9.74 3.74
N ASP A 228 -24.78 -11.05 3.58
CA ASP A 228 -23.76 -11.64 2.74
C ASP A 228 -24.02 -11.33 1.25
N ALA A 229 -22.98 -10.92 0.53
CA ALA A 229 -23.10 -10.46 -0.86
C ALA A 229 -23.60 -11.53 -1.83
N LYS A 230 -23.18 -12.80 -1.66
CA LYS A 230 -23.66 -13.91 -2.51
C LYS A 230 -25.14 -14.18 -2.26
N THR A 231 -25.53 -14.20 -0.99
CA THR A 231 -26.94 -14.37 -0.60
C THR A 231 -27.79 -13.25 -1.19
N PHE A 232 -27.34 -12.00 -1.08
CA PHE A 232 -28.05 -10.85 -1.67
C PHE A 232 -28.21 -10.99 -3.17
N LEU A 233 -27.15 -11.28 -3.92
CA LEU A 233 -27.18 -11.44 -5.38
C LEU A 233 -28.09 -12.58 -5.83
N GLN A 234 -28.18 -13.66 -5.05
CA GLN A 234 -29.04 -14.81 -5.37
C GLN A 234 -30.52 -14.53 -5.08
N THR A 235 -30.82 -13.71 -4.08
CA THR A 235 -32.18 -13.47 -3.58
C THR A 235 -32.82 -12.20 -4.11
N THR A 236 -32.03 -11.17 -4.44
CA THR A 236 -32.57 -9.89 -4.92
C THR A 236 -33.31 -10.03 -6.26
N PRO A 237 -34.49 -9.41 -6.43
CA PRO A 237 -35.16 -9.34 -7.74
C PRO A 237 -34.56 -8.25 -8.64
N GLU A 238 -33.70 -7.40 -8.11
CA GLU A 238 -33.20 -6.21 -8.79
C GLU A 238 -32.11 -6.53 -9.80
N SER A 239 -31.97 -5.65 -10.80
CA SER A 239 -30.88 -5.68 -11.78
C SER A 239 -30.19 -4.33 -11.84
N PHE A 240 -28.89 -4.35 -12.07
CA PHE A 240 -28.00 -3.20 -11.92
C PHE A 240 -27.35 -2.81 -13.25
N ASP A 241 -27.13 -1.52 -13.44
CA ASP A 241 -26.34 -1.00 -14.56
C ASP A 241 -24.84 -1.21 -14.29
N ILE A 242 -24.45 -1.11 -13.01
CA ILE A 242 -23.09 -1.30 -12.55
C ILE A 242 -23.11 -2.09 -11.25
N ILE A 243 -22.17 -3.02 -11.11
CA ILE A 243 -21.85 -3.69 -9.84
C ILE A 243 -20.41 -3.36 -9.52
N VAL A 244 -20.16 -2.71 -8.36
CA VAL A 244 -18.83 -2.44 -7.82
C VAL A 244 -18.60 -3.36 -6.64
N THR A 245 -17.50 -4.11 -6.68
CA THR A 245 -17.14 -5.05 -5.62
C THR A 245 -15.78 -4.66 -5.04
N GLU A 246 -15.81 -4.20 -3.80
CA GLU A 246 -14.67 -3.66 -3.05
C GLU A 246 -14.56 -4.39 -1.70
N PRO A 247 -14.33 -5.72 -1.73
CA PRO A 247 -14.16 -6.50 -0.51
C PRO A 247 -12.82 -6.20 0.14
N SER A 248 -12.57 -6.75 1.34
CA SER A 248 -11.22 -6.80 1.91
C SER A 248 -10.30 -7.71 1.07
N ASN A 249 -9.03 -7.85 1.46
CA ASN A 249 -8.06 -8.64 0.71
C ASN A 249 -8.42 -10.15 0.73
N PRO A 250 -8.18 -10.90 -0.36
CA PRO A 250 -8.54 -12.31 -0.47
C PRO A 250 -7.79 -13.25 0.48
N TRP A 251 -6.71 -12.79 1.13
CA TRP A 251 -6.03 -13.55 2.18
C TRP A 251 -6.73 -13.46 3.56
N MET A 252 -7.74 -12.60 3.72
CA MET A 252 -8.62 -12.62 4.89
C MET A 252 -9.57 -13.81 4.80
N ALA A 253 -9.72 -14.55 5.90
CA ALA A 253 -10.55 -15.74 5.95
C ALA A 253 -12.00 -15.45 5.51
N GLY A 254 -12.51 -16.24 4.56
CA GLY A 254 -13.85 -16.14 4.01
C GLY A 254 -14.01 -15.09 2.90
N VAL A 255 -13.08 -14.17 2.72
CA VAL A 255 -13.17 -13.11 1.70
C VAL A 255 -12.95 -13.66 0.29
N ALA A 256 -12.17 -14.73 0.13
CA ALA A 256 -11.94 -15.33 -1.18
C ALA A 256 -13.23 -15.76 -1.89
N ALA A 257 -14.32 -16.02 -1.16
CA ALA A 257 -15.62 -16.39 -1.73
C ALA A 257 -16.22 -15.34 -2.68
N VAL A 258 -15.94 -14.04 -2.46
CA VAL A 258 -16.38 -12.94 -3.34
C VAL A 258 -15.39 -12.67 -4.50
N PHE A 259 -14.49 -13.62 -4.75
CA PHE A 259 -13.63 -13.70 -5.93
C PHE A 259 -13.86 -15.00 -6.72
N SER A 260 -14.86 -15.83 -6.33
CA SER A 260 -15.13 -17.10 -6.98
C SER A 260 -15.86 -16.92 -8.31
N GLN A 261 -15.72 -17.92 -9.20
CA GLN A 261 -16.41 -17.93 -10.48
C GLN A 261 -17.92 -17.86 -10.30
N GLU A 262 -18.46 -18.56 -9.32
CA GLU A 262 -19.89 -18.56 -8.98
C GLU A 262 -20.36 -17.17 -8.54
N TYR A 263 -19.57 -16.47 -7.73
CA TYR A 263 -19.88 -15.09 -7.35
C TYR A 263 -19.95 -14.16 -8.58
N TYR A 264 -18.99 -14.27 -9.49
CA TYR A 264 -19.02 -13.46 -10.71
C TYR A 264 -20.17 -13.84 -11.64
N GLN A 265 -20.58 -15.12 -11.67
CA GLN A 265 -21.78 -15.56 -12.39
C GLN A 265 -23.06 -14.96 -11.79
N ASP A 266 -23.16 -14.89 -10.45
CA ASP A 266 -24.25 -14.23 -9.75
C ASP A 266 -24.26 -12.72 -10.07
N CYS A 267 -23.10 -12.06 -10.10
CA CYS A 267 -22.97 -10.67 -10.56
C CYS A 267 -23.46 -10.49 -12.00
N LEU A 268 -23.02 -11.35 -12.92
CA LEU A 268 -23.42 -11.29 -14.32
C LEU A 268 -24.95 -11.48 -14.50
N ALA A 269 -25.54 -12.40 -13.71
CA ALA A 269 -26.98 -12.65 -13.75
C ALA A 269 -27.82 -11.45 -13.29
N ARG A 270 -27.22 -10.54 -12.49
CA ARG A 270 -27.87 -9.31 -11.98
C ARG A 270 -27.49 -8.05 -12.77
N LEU A 271 -26.56 -8.15 -13.72
CA LEU A 271 -26.28 -7.01 -14.60
C LEU A 271 -27.35 -6.89 -15.70
N LYS A 272 -27.76 -5.66 -15.96
CA LYS A 272 -28.56 -5.31 -17.13
C LYS A 272 -27.73 -5.48 -18.42
N PRO A 273 -28.38 -5.62 -19.59
CA PRO A 273 -27.66 -5.60 -20.86
C PRO A 273 -26.77 -4.35 -21.01
N GLY A 274 -25.49 -4.55 -21.30
CA GLY A 274 -24.50 -3.47 -21.40
C GLY A 274 -23.94 -2.99 -20.05
N GLY A 275 -24.33 -3.64 -18.95
CA GLY A 275 -23.83 -3.33 -17.61
C GLY A 275 -22.35 -3.70 -17.41
N LEU A 276 -21.74 -3.09 -16.40
CA LEU A 276 -20.32 -3.26 -16.04
C LEU A 276 -20.17 -3.84 -14.64
N CYS A 277 -19.24 -4.79 -14.49
CA CYS A 277 -18.78 -5.26 -13.20
C CYS A 277 -17.38 -4.69 -12.93
N ALA A 278 -17.17 -4.06 -11.78
CA ALA A 278 -15.90 -3.52 -11.34
C ALA A 278 -15.44 -4.25 -10.07
N GLN A 279 -14.26 -4.88 -10.13
CA GLN A 279 -13.65 -5.62 -9.02
C GLN A 279 -12.36 -4.97 -8.60
N TRP A 280 -12.29 -4.53 -7.35
CA TRP A 280 -11.02 -4.12 -6.74
C TRP A 280 -10.09 -5.31 -6.49
N ILE A 281 -8.81 -5.12 -6.76
CA ILE A 281 -7.72 -6.07 -6.51
C ILE A 281 -6.44 -5.32 -6.13
N GLN A 282 -5.71 -5.84 -5.15
CA GLN A 282 -4.40 -5.30 -4.77
C GLN A 282 -3.25 -6.01 -5.48
N ALA A 283 -2.14 -5.29 -5.68
CA ALA A 283 -0.87 -5.86 -6.12
C ALA A 283 0.11 -6.12 -4.97
N TYR A 284 -0.10 -5.54 -3.79
CA TYR A 284 0.74 -5.75 -2.59
C TYR A 284 0.29 -6.99 -1.80
N GLU A 285 1.19 -7.56 -1.01
CA GLU A 285 0.91 -8.75 -0.18
C GLU A 285 0.27 -9.89 -1.02
N THR A 286 0.71 -10.02 -2.26
CA THR A 286 0.28 -11.04 -3.22
C THR A 286 1.44 -11.39 -4.15
N ASP A 287 1.28 -12.38 -5.01
CA ASP A 287 2.23 -12.79 -6.03
C ASP A 287 1.58 -12.84 -7.42
N ASP A 288 2.41 -13.02 -8.45
CA ASP A 288 1.96 -13.04 -9.83
C ASP A 288 0.96 -14.19 -10.11
N GLU A 289 1.10 -15.34 -9.46
CA GLU A 289 0.21 -16.49 -9.65
C GLU A 289 -1.16 -16.26 -8.99
N THR A 290 -1.18 -15.72 -7.79
CA THR A 290 -2.42 -15.35 -7.07
C THR A 290 -3.17 -14.25 -7.84
N PHE A 291 -2.45 -13.23 -8.29
CA PHE A 291 -3.01 -12.16 -9.12
C PHE A 291 -3.61 -12.71 -10.43
N ALA A 292 -2.86 -13.55 -11.14
CA ALA A 292 -3.34 -14.19 -12.37
C ALA A 292 -4.57 -15.06 -12.13
N THR A 293 -4.66 -15.78 -11.00
CA THR A 293 -5.83 -16.58 -10.60
C THR A 293 -7.09 -15.71 -10.49
N VAL A 294 -7.00 -14.53 -9.84
CA VAL A 294 -8.13 -13.60 -9.74
C VAL A 294 -8.55 -13.10 -11.12
N VAL A 295 -7.59 -12.65 -11.93
CA VAL A 295 -7.86 -12.14 -13.29
C VAL A 295 -8.48 -13.22 -14.18
N ALA A 296 -7.93 -14.45 -14.16
CA ALA A 296 -8.47 -15.57 -14.94
C ALA A 296 -9.89 -15.94 -14.51
N THR A 297 -10.14 -15.95 -13.19
CA THR A 297 -11.49 -16.25 -12.65
C THR A 297 -12.49 -15.19 -13.08
N PHE A 298 -12.15 -13.91 -12.94
CA PHE A 298 -12.98 -12.80 -13.40
C PHE A 298 -13.22 -12.87 -14.93
N GLY A 299 -12.16 -13.08 -15.70
CA GLY A 299 -12.20 -13.17 -17.16
C GLY A 299 -12.96 -14.39 -17.70
N SER A 300 -13.08 -15.47 -16.91
CA SER A 300 -13.88 -16.64 -17.27
C SER A 300 -15.39 -16.35 -17.35
N VAL A 301 -15.84 -15.29 -16.68
CA VAL A 301 -17.24 -14.84 -16.65
C VAL A 301 -17.43 -13.56 -17.48
N PHE A 302 -16.49 -12.64 -17.41
CA PHE A 302 -16.50 -11.39 -18.16
C PHE A 302 -15.43 -11.43 -19.26
N PRO A 303 -15.80 -11.79 -20.52
CA PRO A 303 -14.80 -11.99 -21.57
C PRO A 303 -14.12 -10.70 -22.05
N HIS A 304 -14.70 -9.54 -21.73
CA HIS A 304 -14.13 -8.23 -22.08
C HIS A 304 -13.70 -7.49 -20.82
N VAL A 305 -12.42 -7.65 -20.45
CA VAL A 305 -11.82 -7.09 -19.23
C VAL A 305 -10.91 -5.93 -19.57
N SER A 306 -10.92 -4.90 -18.76
CA SER A 306 -9.89 -3.86 -18.71
C SER A 306 -9.31 -3.71 -17.30
N LEU A 307 -8.04 -3.30 -17.22
CA LEU A 307 -7.34 -3.07 -15.96
C LEU A 307 -7.04 -1.58 -15.80
N TRP A 308 -7.35 -1.05 -14.61
CA TRP A 308 -7.18 0.35 -14.26
C TRP A 308 -6.39 0.49 -12.97
N GLN A 309 -5.48 1.45 -12.91
CA GLN A 309 -4.75 1.78 -11.70
C GLN A 309 -5.51 2.85 -10.91
N THR A 310 -5.74 2.61 -9.62
CA THR A 310 -6.41 3.54 -8.71
C THR A 310 -5.46 4.15 -7.68
N SER A 311 -4.37 3.44 -7.35
CA SER A 311 -3.24 3.93 -6.56
C SER A 311 -1.94 3.24 -7.01
N THR A 312 -0.85 3.44 -6.29
CA THR A 312 0.44 2.78 -6.61
C THR A 312 0.34 1.25 -6.67
N SER A 313 -0.53 0.66 -5.85
CA SER A 313 -0.65 -0.80 -5.71
C SER A 313 -2.09 -1.32 -5.65
N ASP A 314 -3.07 -0.44 -5.86
CA ASP A 314 -4.47 -0.81 -5.99
C ASP A 314 -4.93 -0.69 -7.44
N LEU A 315 -5.67 -1.67 -7.86
CA LEU A 315 -6.12 -1.85 -9.23
C LEU A 315 -7.62 -2.12 -9.26
N LEU A 316 -8.25 -1.80 -10.38
CA LEU A 316 -9.65 -2.10 -10.64
C LEU A 316 -9.76 -2.86 -11.95
N LEU A 317 -10.28 -4.10 -11.89
CA LEU A 317 -10.74 -4.83 -13.06
C LEU A 317 -12.15 -4.31 -13.41
N ILE A 318 -12.37 -3.97 -14.67
CA ILE A 318 -13.71 -3.63 -15.16
C ILE A 318 -14.04 -4.58 -16.29
N GLY A 319 -15.12 -5.37 -16.11
CA GLY A 319 -15.55 -6.41 -17.01
C GLY A 319 -16.91 -6.14 -17.63
N ALA A 320 -17.08 -6.60 -18.86
CA ALA A 320 -18.34 -6.59 -19.60
C ALA A 320 -18.59 -7.94 -20.27
N ALA A 321 -19.88 -8.33 -20.38
CA ALA A 321 -20.28 -9.56 -21.06
C ALA A 321 -20.19 -9.46 -22.59
N GLN A 322 -20.28 -8.24 -23.13
CA GLN A 322 -20.24 -7.95 -24.56
C GLN A 322 -19.06 -7.03 -24.88
N PRO A 323 -18.59 -7.00 -26.14
CA PRO A 323 -17.54 -6.06 -26.56
C PRO A 323 -17.88 -4.65 -26.14
N TYR A 324 -16.98 -4.03 -25.38
CA TYR A 324 -17.22 -2.75 -24.76
C TYR A 324 -16.21 -1.68 -25.25
N ARG A 325 -16.74 -0.54 -25.65
CA ARG A 325 -15.95 0.64 -26.03
C ARG A 325 -16.57 1.91 -25.43
N PRO A 326 -15.86 2.58 -24.50
CA PRO A 326 -16.37 3.79 -23.90
C PRO A 326 -16.58 4.92 -24.90
N ASP A 327 -17.67 5.69 -24.71
CA ASP A 327 -17.86 6.97 -25.41
C ASP A 327 -17.08 8.08 -24.68
N LEU A 328 -15.93 8.47 -25.24
CA LEU A 328 -15.03 9.47 -24.64
C LEU A 328 -15.67 10.87 -24.56
N GLN A 329 -16.60 11.21 -25.47
CA GLN A 329 -17.29 12.50 -25.40
C GLN A 329 -18.33 12.49 -24.27
N ALA A 330 -19.09 11.42 -24.14
CA ALA A 330 -20.02 11.27 -23.03
C ALA A 330 -19.29 11.20 -21.69
N MET A 331 -18.14 10.52 -21.62
CA MET A 331 -17.27 10.52 -20.44
C MET A 331 -16.81 11.94 -20.07
N ALA A 332 -16.35 12.73 -21.06
CA ALA A 332 -15.92 14.10 -20.82
C ALA A 332 -17.07 15.00 -20.33
N ARG A 333 -18.30 14.82 -20.84
CA ARG A 333 -19.47 15.53 -20.33
C ARG A 333 -19.79 15.17 -18.89
N ARG A 334 -19.77 13.88 -18.51
CA ARG A 334 -20.00 13.44 -17.12
C ARG A 334 -18.93 13.96 -16.17
N LEU A 335 -17.68 13.96 -16.60
CA LEU A 335 -16.58 14.53 -15.81
C LEU A 335 -16.74 16.02 -15.58
N ALA A 336 -17.37 16.74 -16.49
CA ALA A 336 -17.64 18.19 -16.37
C ALA A 336 -18.84 18.51 -15.46
N GLU A 337 -19.64 17.53 -15.03
CA GLU A 337 -20.71 17.74 -14.04
C GLU A 337 -20.11 18.29 -12.74
N PRO A 338 -20.63 19.40 -12.17
CA PRO A 338 -19.97 20.09 -11.07
C PRO A 338 -19.68 19.21 -9.85
N ALA A 339 -20.60 18.33 -9.46
CA ALA A 339 -20.43 17.44 -8.31
C ALA A 339 -19.37 16.36 -8.59
N VAL A 340 -19.36 15.79 -9.79
CA VAL A 340 -18.37 14.79 -10.23
C VAL A 340 -16.98 15.43 -10.33
N ALA A 341 -16.88 16.62 -10.94
CA ALA A 341 -15.63 17.36 -11.06
C ALA A 341 -15.04 17.73 -9.69
N ALA A 342 -15.89 18.15 -8.74
CA ALA A 342 -15.47 18.48 -7.38
C ALA A 342 -14.94 17.23 -6.64
N ASP A 343 -15.62 16.09 -6.77
CA ASP A 343 -15.20 14.84 -6.13
C ASP A 343 -13.87 14.32 -6.72
N LEU A 344 -13.74 14.28 -8.04
CA LEU A 344 -12.50 13.90 -8.73
C LEU A 344 -11.36 14.90 -8.49
N GLY A 345 -11.67 16.18 -8.28
CA GLY A 345 -10.69 17.22 -7.92
C GLY A 345 -9.97 16.92 -6.59
N ARG A 346 -10.60 16.20 -5.66
CA ARG A 346 -9.98 15.75 -4.39
C ARG A 346 -8.74 14.87 -4.60
N ILE A 347 -8.67 14.22 -5.76
CA ILE A 347 -7.57 13.34 -6.16
C ILE A 347 -6.82 13.83 -7.40
N GLU A 348 -6.89 15.15 -7.70
CA GLU A 348 -6.18 15.80 -8.80
C GLU A 348 -6.60 15.31 -10.20
N ILE A 349 -7.78 14.73 -10.34
CA ILE A 349 -8.35 14.39 -11.65
C ILE A 349 -9.25 15.54 -12.10
N THR A 350 -8.76 16.34 -13.05
CA THR A 350 -9.42 17.58 -13.49
C THR A 350 -9.72 17.63 -14.99
N ARG A 351 -9.17 16.67 -15.75
CA ARG A 351 -9.29 16.63 -17.22
C ARG A 351 -9.53 15.19 -17.70
N PRO A 352 -10.19 15.02 -18.86
CA PRO A 352 -10.43 13.67 -19.43
C PRO A 352 -9.16 12.83 -19.57
N VAL A 353 -8.02 13.43 -19.93
CA VAL A 353 -6.74 12.72 -20.08
C VAL A 353 -6.27 12.06 -18.78
N ASN A 354 -6.65 12.61 -17.62
CA ASN A 354 -6.35 12.02 -16.33
C ASN A 354 -7.01 10.64 -16.20
N VAL A 355 -8.28 10.54 -16.59
CA VAL A 355 -9.02 9.26 -16.57
C VAL A 355 -8.42 8.27 -17.58
N LEU A 356 -8.12 8.73 -18.80
CA LEU A 356 -7.55 7.89 -19.85
C LEU A 356 -6.19 7.28 -19.42
N ALA A 357 -5.41 8.04 -18.66
CA ALA A 357 -4.09 7.63 -18.20
C ALA A 357 -4.12 6.52 -17.12
N LEU A 358 -5.24 6.34 -16.44
CA LEU A 358 -5.42 5.26 -15.44
C LEU A 358 -5.55 3.88 -16.07
N GLN A 359 -5.93 3.79 -17.35
CA GLN A 359 -6.10 2.51 -18.02
C GLN A 359 -4.75 1.86 -18.34
N MET A 360 -4.47 0.72 -17.72
CA MET A 360 -3.27 -0.07 -17.97
C MET A 360 -3.48 -1.08 -19.10
N VAL A 361 -4.65 -1.71 -19.15
CA VAL A 361 -5.05 -2.67 -20.20
C VAL A 361 -6.41 -2.27 -20.75
N ALA A 362 -6.50 -2.14 -22.07
CA ALA A 362 -7.75 -1.85 -22.77
C ALA A 362 -8.74 -3.01 -22.66
N PHE A 363 -10.04 -2.72 -22.86
CA PHE A 363 -11.06 -3.77 -22.92
C PHE A 363 -10.72 -4.82 -23.98
N GLY A 364 -10.68 -6.07 -23.56
CA GLY A 364 -10.32 -7.20 -24.39
C GLY A 364 -10.15 -8.46 -23.55
N ASP A 365 -9.42 -9.41 -24.10
CA ASP A 365 -9.18 -10.70 -23.47
C ASP A 365 -8.31 -10.54 -22.19
N ALA A 366 -8.76 -11.12 -21.09
CA ALA A 366 -8.06 -11.12 -19.81
C ALA A 366 -6.72 -11.90 -19.84
N PHE A 367 -6.48 -12.73 -20.85
CA PHE A 367 -5.30 -13.60 -20.97
C PHE A 367 -3.97 -12.84 -21.05
N PHE A 368 -3.98 -11.54 -21.27
CA PHE A 368 -2.75 -10.72 -21.14
C PHE A 368 -2.16 -10.69 -19.73
N LEU A 369 -3.02 -10.84 -18.73
CA LEU A 369 -2.68 -10.76 -17.33
C LEU A 369 -2.64 -12.14 -16.64
N ALA A 370 -3.18 -13.16 -17.31
CA ALA A 370 -3.22 -14.52 -16.83
C ALA A 370 -2.78 -15.47 -17.95
N PRO A 371 -1.69 -16.24 -17.78
CA PRO A 371 -1.26 -17.24 -18.76
C PRO A 371 -2.34 -18.30 -19.03
N ASP A 372 -2.31 -18.90 -20.24
CA ASP A 372 -3.17 -20.04 -20.57
C ASP A 372 -2.98 -21.17 -19.56
N GLY A 373 -4.07 -21.74 -19.07
CA GLY A 373 -4.04 -22.79 -18.05
C GLY A 373 -3.96 -22.30 -16.61
N THR A 374 -4.05 -20.99 -16.38
CA THR A 374 -4.17 -20.44 -15.01
C THR A 374 -5.40 -21.04 -14.32
N THR A 375 -5.22 -21.48 -13.08
CA THR A 375 -6.28 -22.11 -12.28
C THR A 375 -7.41 -21.12 -12.02
N ILE A 376 -8.66 -21.56 -12.22
CA ILE A 376 -9.86 -20.81 -11.87
C ILE A 376 -10.21 -21.08 -10.41
N HIS A 377 -10.47 -20.02 -9.66
CA HIS A 377 -10.97 -20.10 -8.30
C HIS A 377 -12.49 -20.29 -8.31
N SER A 378 -12.99 -21.31 -7.63
CA SER A 378 -14.42 -21.61 -7.51
C SER A 378 -14.77 -22.04 -6.08
N ASP A 379 -16.06 -22.07 -5.76
CA ASP A 379 -16.55 -22.53 -4.45
C ASP A 379 -16.16 -24.00 -4.18
N PHE A 380 -16.10 -24.83 -5.22
CA PHE A 380 -15.72 -26.24 -5.11
C PHE A 380 -14.21 -26.46 -5.23
N HIS A 381 -13.46 -25.47 -5.73
CA HIS A 381 -12.00 -25.50 -5.84
C HIS A 381 -11.41 -24.18 -5.33
N PRO A 382 -11.43 -23.93 -4.00
CA PRO A 382 -11.15 -22.64 -3.41
C PRO A 382 -9.63 -22.37 -3.31
N VAL A 383 -8.93 -22.37 -4.44
CA VAL A 383 -7.47 -22.21 -4.48
C VAL A 383 -6.99 -20.88 -3.88
N LEU A 384 -7.78 -19.83 -4.05
CA LEU A 384 -7.42 -18.49 -3.58
C LEU A 384 -7.41 -18.41 -2.05
N GLU A 385 -8.29 -19.17 -1.37
CA GLU A 385 -8.36 -19.24 0.11
C GLU A 385 -7.01 -19.65 0.74
N TYR A 386 -6.22 -20.47 0.03
CA TYR A 386 -4.92 -20.94 0.51
C TYR A 386 -3.74 -20.17 -0.09
N ARG A 387 -3.77 -19.87 -1.39
CA ARG A 387 -2.67 -19.18 -2.09
C ARG A 387 -2.51 -17.75 -1.63
N ALA A 388 -3.61 -17.01 -1.48
CA ALA A 388 -3.54 -15.62 -1.06
C ALA A 388 -2.92 -15.48 0.33
N GLN A 389 -3.22 -16.39 1.26
CA GLN A 389 -2.59 -16.42 2.58
C GLN A 389 -1.09 -16.69 2.50
N GLN A 390 -0.66 -17.65 1.66
CA GLN A 390 0.77 -17.92 1.46
C GLN A 390 1.50 -16.71 0.88
N ALA A 391 0.93 -16.09 -0.15
CA ALA A 391 1.48 -14.89 -0.78
C ALA A 391 1.58 -13.71 0.21
N PHE A 392 0.60 -13.54 1.09
CA PHE A 392 0.63 -12.56 2.18
C PHE A 392 1.83 -12.77 3.11
N PHE A 393 2.10 -14.00 3.56
CA PHE A 393 3.22 -14.26 4.47
C PHE A 393 4.59 -14.04 3.82
N VAL A 394 4.71 -14.27 2.51
CA VAL A 394 5.93 -13.97 1.73
C VAL A 394 6.07 -12.45 1.50
N ARG A 395 4.99 -11.68 1.67
CA ARG A 395 4.96 -10.23 1.44
C ARG A 395 5.41 -9.85 0.05
N GLY A 396 4.99 -10.62 -0.93
CA GLY A 396 5.26 -10.39 -2.33
C GLY A 396 4.53 -9.16 -2.87
N MET A 397 4.87 -8.81 -4.10
CA MET A 397 4.14 -7.85 -4.92
C MET A 397 3.92 -8.49 -6.29
N ALA A 398 2.69 -8.50 -6.76
CA ALA A 398 2.39 -8.93 -8.11
C ALA A 398 2.97 -7.93 -9.11
N MET A 399 3.86 -8.41 -9.97
CA MET A 399 4.58 -7.59 -10.94
C MET A 399 3.98 -7.65 -12.34
N VAL A 400 3.14 -8.65 -12.64
CA VAL A 400 2.46 -8.81 -13.95
C VAL A 400 1.80 -7.50 -14.42
N PRO A 401 1.03 -6.77 -13.60
CA PRO A 401 0.39 -5.53 -14.05
C PRO A 401 1.39 -4.45 -14.50
N TYR A 402 2.61 -4.46 -13.96
CA TYR A 402 3.63 -3.43 -14.19
C TYR A 402 4.65 -3.82 -15.25
N ARG A 403 4.70 -5.11 -15.64
CA ARG A 403 5.60 -5.65 -16.68
C ARG A 403 4.90 -5.87 -18.02
N LEU A 404 3.79 -5.22 -18.26
CA LEU A 404 2.99 -5.39 -19.48
C LEU A 404 3.79 -5.12 -20.78
N ASN A 405 4.83 -4.29 -20.73
CA ASN A 405 5.70 -4.02 -21.90
C ASN A 405 6.60 -5.21 -22.28
N GLU A 406 6.79 -6.17 -21.39
CA GLU A 406 7.59 -7.38 -21.61
C GLU A 406 6.78 -8.48 -22.31
N VAL A 407 5.45 -8.34 -22.37
CA VAL A 407 4.56 -9.31 -23.01
C VAL A 407 4.62 -9.16 -24.54
N GLN A 408 5.10 -10.19 -25.23
CA GLN A 408 5.29 -10.18 -26.70
C GLN A 408 4.01 -10.29 -27.55
N ARG A 409 2.81 -10.31 -26.92
CA ARG A 409 1.53 -10.41 -27.66
C ARG A 409 1.04 -9.02 -28.09
N PRO A 410 0.47 -8.87 -29.29
CA PRO A 410 -0.16 -7.62 -29.72
C PRO A 410 -1.28 -7.25 -28.76
N ARG A 411 -1.25 -6.04 -28.22
CA ARG A 411 -2.28 -5.53 -27.29
C ARG A 411 -3.10 -4.43 -27.95
N PRO A 412 -4.41 -4.34 -27.66
CA PRO A 412 -5.21 -3.17 -28.02
C PRO A 412 -4.58 -1.90 -27.41
N ARG A 413 -4.67 -0.79 -28.12
CA ARG A 413 -4.24 0.50 -27.58
C ARG A 413 -5.14 0.90 -26.43
N THR A 414 -4.53 1.43 -25.35
CA THR A 414 -5.30 2.05 -24.27
C THR A 414 -6.01 3.31 -24.77
N LEU A 415 -7.02 3.76 -24.05
CA LEU A 415 -7.77 4.97 -24.39
C LEU A 415 -6.85 6.20 -24.50
N LEU A 416 -5.83 6.32 -23.63
CA LEU A 416 -4.83 7.36 -23.76
C LEU A 416 -4.03 7.19 -25.07
N GLY A 417 -3.62 5.98 -25.40
CA GLY A 417 -2.91 5.68 -26.66
C GLY A 417 -3.75 6.01 -27.90
N GLU A 418 -5.07 5.75 -27.86
CA GLU A 418 -6.00 6.15 -28.92
C GLU A 418 -6.16 7.68 -29.01
N HIS A 419 -6.25 8.35 -27.86
CA HIS A 419 -6.35 9.82 -27.78
C HIS A 419 -5.10 10.47 -28.40
N LEU A 420 -3.91 10.04 -27.99
CA LEU A 420 -2.63 10.57 -28.47
C LEU A 420 -2.41 10.35 -29.97
N ALA A 421 -3.00 9.31 -30.54
CA ALA A 421 -2.95 9.07 -32.00
C ALA A 421 -3.81 10.07 -32.79
N ARG A 422 -4.76 10.76 -32.14
CA ARG A 422 -5.69 11.73 -32.78
C ARG A 422 -5.33 13.17 -32.48
N ALA A 423 -4.85 13.45 -31.27
CA ALA A 423 -4.54 14.80 -30.82
C ALA A 423 -3.33 14.80 -29.86
N PRO A 424 -2.36 15.71 -30.06
CA PRO A 424 -1.25 15.87 -29.13
C PRO A 424 -1.74 16.49 -27.81
N LEU A 425 -1.05 16.17 -26.70
CA LEU A 425 -1.32 16.78 -25.39
C LEU A 425 -1.04 18.30 -25.43
N THR A 426 -1.91 19.05 -24.80
CA THR A 426 -1.68 20.47 -24.48
C THR A 426 -0.78 20.61 -23.24
N ALA A 427 -0.25 21.80 -22.98
CA ALA A 427 0.52 22.06 -21.76
C ALA A 427 -0.30 21.85 -20.48
N GLU A 428 -1.61 22.14 -20.53
CA GLU A 428 -2.52 21.91 -19.41
C GLU A 428 -2.78 20.41 -19.17
N ASP A 429 -2.91 19.61 -20.25
CA ASP A 429 -3.01 18.16 -20.14
C ASP A 429 -1.76 17.56 -19.48
N CYS A 430 -0.59 18.02 -19.91
CA CYS A 430 0.68 17.59 -19.34
C CYS A 430 0.78 17.93 -17.83
N ARG A 431 0.38 19.14 -17.43
CA ARG A 431 0.35 19.54 -16.02
C ARG A 431 -0.64 18.71 -15.21
N ALA A 432 -1.84 18.48 -15.73
CA ALA A 432 -2.86 17.68 -15.06
C ALA A 432 -2.39 16.23 -14.85
N LEU A 433 -1.80 15.62 -15.87
CA LEU A 433 -1.21 14.28 -15.77
C LEU A 433 -0.05 14.24 -14.77
N ALA A 434 0.83 15.23 -14.76
CA ALA A 434 1.94 15.29 -13.83
C ALA A 434 1.50 15.39 -12.36
N ARG A 435 0.44 16.17 -12.06
CA ARG A 435 -0.15 16.24 -10.72
C ARG A 435 -0.78 14.92 -10.29
N GLN A 436 -1.54 14.31 -11.17
CA GLN A 436 -2.16 13.01 -10.93
C GLN A 436 -1.11 11.95 -10.60
N PHE A 437 -0.04 11.87 -11.39
CA PHE A 437 1.03 10.91 -11.16
C PHE A 437 1.74 11.14 -9.83
N ALA A 438 1.88 12.39 -9.39
CA ALA A 438 2.41 12.71 -8.07
C ALA A 438 1.48 12.28 -6.93
N LYS A 439 0.15 12.27 -7.15
CA LYS A 439 -0.87 11.96 -6.14
C LYS A 439 -1.18 10.46 -6.06
N ILE A 440 -1.41 9.82 -7.20
CA ILE A 440 -1.91 8.43 -7.30
C ILE A 440 -0.76 7.44 -7.51
N GLY A 441 0.41 7.92 -7.94
CA GLY A 441 1.52 7.13 -8.43
C GLY A 441 1.53 7.06 -9.96
N ILE A 442 2.60 6.48 -10.51
CA ILE A 442 2.84 6.44 -11.95
C ILE A 442 2.42 5.08 -12.51
N PRO A 443 1.29 4.98 -13.23
CA PRO A 443 0.83 3.71 -13.77
C PRO A 443 1.77 3.16 -14.85
N GLN A 444 2.39 4.05 -15.64
CA GLN A 444 3.25 3.65 -16.75
C GLN A 444 4.42 4.63 -16.90
N LEU A 445 5.59 4.22 -16.43
CA LEU A 445 6.82 5.01 -16.49
C LEU A 445 7.15 5.59 -17.89
N PRO A 446 7.04 4.82 -19.01
CA PRO A 446 7.31 5.36 -20.34
C PRO A 446 6.37 6.47 -20.77
N ILE A 447 5.09 6.39 -20.40
CA ILE A 447 4.07 7.42 -20.72
C ILE A 447 4.39 8.69 -19.94
N PHE A 448 4.69 8.60 -18.66
CA PHE A 448 5.03 9.77 -17.85
C PHE A 448 6.20 10.55 -18.42
N ARG A 449 7.27 9.84 -18.83
CA ARG A 449 8.41 10.46 -19.48
C ARG A 449 8.02 11.20 -20.77
N SER A 450 7.18 10.58 -21.60
CA SER A 450 6.69 11.20 -22.84
C SER A 450 5.85 12.45 -22.54
N VAL A 451 5.03 12.44 -21.51
CA VAL A 451 4.25 13.59 -21.03
C VAL A 451 5.17 14.73 -20.59
N LEU A 452 6.18 14.44 -19.78
CA LEU A 452 7.14 15.46 -19.31
C LEU A 452 7.95 16.07 -20.45
N ARG A 453 8.42 15.25 -21.40
CA ARG A 453 9.12 15.75 -22.61
C ARG A 453 8.21 16.63 -23.44
N ARG A 454 6.96 16.20 -23.65
CA ARG A 454 5.98 17.03 -24.37
C ARG A 454 5.73 18.35 -23.67
N TRP A 455 5.64 18.35 -22.33
CA TRP A 455 5.51 19.61 -21.57
C TRP A 455 6.75 20.49 -21.74
N GLN A 456 7.96 19.93 -21.68
CA GLN A 456 9.19 20.68 -21.89
C GLN A 456 9.25 21.30 -23.29
N GLU A 457 8.82 20.57 -24.34
CA GLU A 457 8.72 21.12 -25.72
C GLU A 457 7.78 22.31 -25.80
N LEU A 458 6.61 22.22 -25.14
CA LEU A 458 5.59 23.27 -25.15
C LEU A 458 5.95 24.47 -24.26
N GLN A 459 6.65 24.22 -23.15
CA GLN A 459 7.04 25.24 -22.17
C GLN A 459 8.48 25.01 -21.67
N PRO A 460 9.50 25.28 -22.50
CA PRO A 460 10.89 24.95 -22.17
C PRO A 460 11.45 25.74 -20.99
N LYS A 461 10.83 26.85 -20.59
CA LYS A 461 11.25 27.69 -19.46
C LYS A 461 10.50 27.39 -18.16
N ASP A 462 9.54 26.45 -18.15
CA ASP A 462 8.80 26.12 -16.93
C ASP A 462 9.69 25.33 -15.95
N PRO A 463 10.02 25.89 -14.77
CA PRO A 463 10.92 25.23 -13.81
C PRO A 463 10.31 23.94 -13.25
N THR A 464 8.99 23.81 -13.27
CA THR A 464 8.28 22.64 -12.75
C THR A 464 8.56 21.40 -13.59
N VAL A 465 8.53 21.53 -14.92
CA VAL A 465 8.81 20.37 -15.80
C VAL A 465 10.27 19.96 -15.71
N LEU A 466 11.20 20.91 -15.61
CA LEU A 466 12.61 20.61 -15.41
C LEU A 466 12.83 19.82 -14.14
N ARG A 467 12.19 20.24 -13.04
CA ARG A 467 12.24 19.55 -11.75
C ARG A 467 11.73 18.12 -11.85
N LEU A 468 10.58 17.91 -12.47
CA LEU A 468 9.99 16.59 -12.62
C LEU A 468 10.82 15.67 -13.52
N LEU A 469 11.34 16.19 -14.64
CA LEU A 469 12.24 15.44 -15.52
C LEU A 469 13.55 15.04 -14.80
N SER A 470 14.11 15.94 -14.03
CA SER A 470 15.30 15.66 -13.23
C SER A 470 15.05 14.56 -12.21
N THR A 471 13.95 14.67 -11.43
CA THR A 471 13.54 13.64 -10.46
C THR A 471 13.32 12.29 -11.14
N TYR A 472 12.63 12.30 -12.28
CA TYR A 472 12.37 11.08 -13.03
C TYR A 472 13.66 10.42 -13.53
N ALA A 473 14.59 11.21 -14.10
CA ALA A 473 15.87 10.71 -14.60
C ALA A 473 16.78 10.14 -13.49
N ILE A 474 16.65 10.66 -12.26
CA ILE A 474 17.37 10.16 -11.08
C ILE A 474 16.82 8.80 -10.63
N GLN A 475 15.52 8.62 -10.66
CA GLN A 475 14.85 7.43 -10.15
C GLN A 475 14.78 6.28 -11.17
N ASN A 476 14.98 6.56 -12.46
CA ASN A 476 14.77 5.60 -13.53
C ASN A 476 15.94 5.62 -14.51
N PRO A 477 16.30 4.48 -15.12
CA PRO A 477 17.32 4.44 -16.16
C PRO A 477 16.99 5.45 -17.28
N ALA A 478 17.88 6.43 -17.46
CA ALA A 478 17.73 7.46 -18.48
C ALA A 478 18.55 7.07 -19.74
N PRO A 479 18.06 7.35 -20.97
CA PRO A 479 18.85 7.21 -22.18
C PRO A 479 20.13 8.03 -22.12
N ASP A 480 21.17 7.52 -22.76
CA ASP A 480 22.44 8.24 -22.89
C ASP A 480 22.23 9.66 -23.45
N GLY A 481 22.82 10.64 -22.76
CA GLY A 481 22.72 12.04 -23.12
C GLY A 481 21.55 12.82 -22.50
N GLU A 482 20.50 12.18 -21.97
CA GLU A 482 19.39 12.91 -21.33
C GLU A 482 19.82 13.61 -20.05
N VAL A 483 20.55 12.92 -19.18
CA VAL A 483 21.10 13.51 -17.95
C VAL A 483 22.05 14.66 -18.28
N ALA A 484 22.91 14.50 -19.27
CA ALA A 484 23.81 15.56 -19.73
C ALA A 484 23.05 16.78 -20.27
N SER A 485 21.97 16.55 -21.01
CA SER A 485 21.09 17.62 -21.50
C SER A 485 20.38 18.36 -20.35
N LEU A 486 19.93 17.64 -19.32
CA LEU A 486 19.30 18.24 -18.13
C LEU A 486 20.32 19.08 -17.34
N VAL A 487 21.52 18.55 -17.09
CA VAL A 487 22.61 19.27 -16.38
C VAL A 487 23.00 20.56 -17.11
N SER A 488 22.96 20.55 -18.45
CA SER A 488 23.29 21.71 -19.29
C SER A 488 22.13 22.69 -19.49
N HIS A 489 20.97 22.45 -18.86
CA HIS A 489 19.82 23.32 -19.04
C HIS A 489 20.09 24.74 -18.49
N PRO A 490 19.68 25.83 -19.22
CA PRO A 490 19.96 27.21 -18.81
C PRO A 490 19.51 27.57 -17.40
N SER A 491 18.44 26.97 -16.89
CA SER A 491 17.96 27.18 -15.51
C SER A 491 18.98 26.79 -14.44
N PHE A 492 19.89 25.88 -14.72
CA PHE A 492 20.97 25.52 -13.80
C PHE A 492 22.22 26.40 -13.94
N SER A 493 22.23 27.32 -14.90
CA SER A 493 23.34 28.24 -15.13
C SER A 493 23.04 29.66 -14.60
N ASN A 494 21.83 29.91 -14.13
CA ASN A 494 21.43 31.22 -13.61
C ASN A 494 21.68 31.27 -12.08
N GLU A 495 22.59 32.16 -11.65
CA GLU A 495 23.00 32.31 -10.25
C GLU A 495 21.82 32.69 -9.31
N GLU A 496 20.86 33.50 -9.78
CA GLU A 496 19.65 33.83 -9.00
C GLU A 496 18.77 32.61 -8.71
N GLN A 497 18.69 31.66 -9.65
CA GLN A 497 17.91 30.44 -9.48
C GLN A 497 18.64 29.41 -8.62
N LEU A 498 19.96 29.43 -8.56
CA LEU A 498 20.76 28.56 -7.68
C LEU A 498 20.66 28.96 -6.20
N GLY A 499 20.00 30.05 -5.85
CA GLY A 499 19.56 30.37 -4.49
C GLY A 499 18.42 29.47 -3.98
N ASP A 500 17.70 28.77 -4.88
CA ASP A 500 16.71 27.78 -4.49
C ASP A 500 17.37 26.46 -4.09
N LEU A 501 17.24 26.13 -2.79
CA LEU A 501 17.79 24.91 -2.20
C LEU A 501 17.32 23.64 -2.90
N ASN A 502 16.06 23.60 -3.40
CA ASN A 502 15.54 22.44 -4.11
C ASN A 502 16.18 22.29 -5.50
N LEU A 503 16.44 23.38 -6.17
CA LEU A 503 17.12 23.37 -7.47
C LEU A 503 18.58 22.93 -7.30
N MET A 504 19.27 23.41 -6.25
CA MET A 504 20.61 22.98 -5.90
C MET A 504 20.70 21.47 -5.62
N ARG A 505 19.73 20.95 -4.84
CA ARG A 505 19.64 19.51 -4.55
C ARG A 505 19.52 18.70 -5.85
N GLN A 506 18.65 19.12 -6.75
CA GLN A 506 18.42 18.42 -8.00
C GLN A 506 19.61 18.44 -8.92
N LEU A 507 20.30 19.56 -9.02
CA LEU A 507 21.53 19.63 -9.81
C LEU A 507 22.61 18.71 -9.21
N ALA A 508 22.75 18.68 -7.89
CA ALA A 508 23.69 17.77 -7.23
C ALA A 508 23.31 16.30 -7.48
N ASP A 509 22.03 15.96 -7.44
CA ASP A 509 21.52 14.61 -7.71
C ASP A 509 21.79 14.20 -9.19
N LEU A 510 21.56 15.08 -10.15
CA LEU A 510 21.86 14.84 -11.57
C LEU A 510 23.36 14.67 -11.84
N LEU A 511 24.18 15.54 -11.25
CA LEU A 511 25.64 15.46 -11.37
C LEU A 511 26.18 14.17 -10.73
N LEU A 512 25.60 13.76 -9.59
CA LEU A 512 25.96 12.51 -8.94
C LEU A 512 25.56 11.29 -9.77
N LEU A 513 24.39 11.32 -10.37
CA LEU A 513 23.94 10.26 -11.30
C LEU A 513 24.89 10.17 -12.51
N GLN A 514 25.26 11.31 -13.10
CA GLN A 514 26.23 11.36 -14.20
C GLN A 514 27.61 10.83 -13.77
N HIS A 515 28.06 11.18 -12.57
CA HIS A 515 29.28 10.66 -11.97
C HIS A 515 29.26 9.13 -11.82
N ARG A 516 28.18 8.57 -11.28
CA ARG A 516 28.03 7.12 -11.08
C ARG A 516 27.93 6.32 -12.38
N THR A 517 27.24 6.85 -13.39
CA THR A 517 27.03 6.17 -14.68
C THR A 517 28.25 6.25 -15.62
N ARG A 518 29.09 7.27 -15.49
CA ARG A 518 30.21 7.54 -16.39
C ARG A 518 31.57 7.60 -15.67
N ARG A 519 31.79 6.73 -14.69
CA ARG A 519 33.03 6.72 -13.85
C ARG A 519 34.34 6.79 -14.67
N SER A 520 34.38 6.16 -15.85
CA SER A 520 35.57 6.15 -16.72
C SER A 520 35.70 7.34 -17.67
N ALA A 521 34.64 8.12 -17.89
CA ALA A 521 34.56 9.21 -18.85
C ALA A 521 34.07 10.54 -18.24
N PHE A 522 34.04 10.63 -16.91
CA PHE A 522 33.54 11.83 -16.21
C PHE A 522 34.55 12.97 -16.33
N HIS A 523 34.12 14.08 -16.93
CA HIS A 523 34.99 15.24 -17.11
C HIS A 523 35.34 15.87 -15.75
N LEU A 524 36.64 16.19 -15.55
CA LEU A 524 37.16 16.80 -14.34
C LEU A 524 36.37 18.05 -13.89
N PRO A 525 35.92 18.96 -14.76
CA PRO A 525 35.09 20.11 -14.40
C PRO A 525 33.78 19.75 -13.70
N ASP A 526 33.09 18.69 -14.16
CA ASP A 526 31.82 18.29 -13.59
C ASP A 526 31.97 17.68 -12.20
N SER A 527 33.06 16.95 -11.95
CA SER A 527 33.36 16.42 -10.60
C SER A 527 33.71 17.51 -9.60
N VAL A 528 34.42 18.55 -10.04
CA VAL A 528 34.71 19.75 -9.22
C VAL A 528 33.43 20.49 -8.91
N ARG A 529 32.56 20.69 -9.92
CA ARG A 529 31.25 21.32 -9.75
C ARG A 529 30.38 20.54 -8.75
N LEU A 530 30.33 19.22 -8.85
CA LEU A 530 29.60 18.35 -7.91
C LEU A 530 30.12 18.48 -6.48
N GLU A 531 31.45 18.46 -6.27
CA GLU A 531 32.05 18.68 -4.94
C GLU A 531 31.66 20.03 -4.35
N VAL A 532 31.69 21.10 -5.13
CA VAL A 532 31.32 22.45 -4.69
C VAL A 532 29.84 22.48 -4.27
N PHE A 533 28.94 21.92 -5.09
CA PHE A 533 27.52 21.87 -4.76
C PHE A 533 27.22 21.02 -3.52
N LEU A 534 27.80 19.83 -3.41
CA LEU A 534 27.64 18.99 -2.22
C LEU A 534 28.23 19.65 -0.97
N GLY A 535 29.37 20.34 -1.11
CA GLY A 535 29.98 21.12 -0.04
C GLY A 535 29.07 22.26 0.45
N ALA A 536 28.48 23.03 -0.48
CA ALA A 536 27.51 24.07 -0.12
C ALA A 536 26.24 23.50 0.52
N LEU A 537 25.71 22.39 0.00
CA LEU A 537 24.52 21.73 0.55
C LEU A 537 24.74 21.19 1.97
N THR A 538 25.97 20.79 2.34
CA THR A 538 26.25 20.40 3.74
C THR A 538 26.06 21.54 4.73
N GLN A 539 26.15 22.78 4.29
CA GLN A 539 25.95 23.99 5.13
C GLN A 539 24.51 24.52 5.04
N LEU A 540 23.97 24.56 3.82
CA LEU A 540 22.67 25.19 3.53
C LEU A 540 21.46 24.27 3.80
N ASP A 541 21.69 22.97 3.97
CA ASP A 541 20.65 21.94 4.13
C ASP A 541 20.85 21.08 5.38
N PRO A 542 20.61 21.61 6.58
CA PRO A 542 20.80 20.88 7.83
C PRO A 542 19.96 19.59 7.90
N ALA A 543 18.78 19.58 7.27
CA ALA A 543 17.89 18.41 7.29
C ALA A 543 18.47 17.20 6.56
N ARG A 544 19.32 17.42 5.55
CA ARG A 544 19.96 16.38 4.71
C ARG A 544 21.49 16.37 4.82
N GLN A 545 22.04 17.04 5.80
CA GLN A 545 23.49 17.22 6.00
C GLN A 545 24.26 15.88 5.95
N ARG A 546 23.71 14.85 6.59
CA ARG A 546 24.26 13.50 6.56
C ARG A 546 24.37 12.95 5.12
N THR A 547 23.28 13.01 4.36
CA THR A 547 23.23 12.51 2.97
C THR A 547 24.23 13.24 2.09
N HIS A 548 24.33 14.57 2.22
CA HIS A 548 25.28 15.37 1.44
C HIS A 548 26.74 15.05 1.81
N ARG A 549 27.05 14.80 3.08
CA ARG A 549 28.40 14.38 3.52
C ARG A 549 28.77 13.01 2.97
N MET A 550 27.84 12.03 3.00
CA MET A 550 28.09 10.71 2.43
C MET A 550 28.38 10.76 0.94
N ARG A 551 27.58 11.54 0.19
CA ARG A 551 27.79 11.75 -1.26
C ARG A 551 29.11 12.47 -1.55
N LEU A 552 29.45 13.45 -0.76
CA LEU A 552 30.72 14.16 -0.87
C LEU A 552 31.91 13.23 -0.56
N ALA A 553 31.77 12.33 0.40
CA ALA A 553 32.75 11.30 0.68
C ALA A 553 32.95 10.34 -0.50
N GLU A 554 31.85 9.90 -1.15
CA GLU A 554 31.90 9.05 -2.36
C GLU A 554 32.68 9.74 -3.49
N VAL A 555 32.33 10.98 -3.80
CA VAL A 555 33.00 11.75 -4.86
C VAL A 555 34.47 12.01 -4.53
N SER A 556 34.79 12.34 -3.29
CA SER A 556 36.18 12.55 -2.83
C SER A 556 37.01 11.28 -2.95
N TRP A 557 36.44 10.12 -2.61
CA TRP A 557 37.09 8.81 -2.79
C TRP A 557 37.37 8.50 -4.25
N ASP A 558 36.38 8.66 -5.12
CA ASP A 558 36.49 8.39 -6.55
C ASP A 558 37.53 9.31 -7.23
N ARG A 559 37.82 10.46 -6.63
CA ARG A 559 38.88 11.39 -7.05
C ARG A 559 40.26 11.10 -6.41
N GLY A 560 40.39 10.03 -5.64
CA GLY A 560 41.62 9.62 -4.98
C GLY A 560 41.96 10.39 -3.71
N ASN A 561 41.00 11.16 -3.14
CA ASN A 561 41.20 11.86 -1.87
C ASN A 561 40.62 11.03 -0.70
N ASP A 562 41.25 9.87 -0.46
CA ASP A 562 40.78 8.88 0.51
C ASP A 562 40.75 9.43 1.95
N ALA A 563 41.70 10.28 2.32
CA ALA A 563 41.76 10.88 3.66
C ALA A 563 40.54 11.75 3.92
N ARG A 564 40.20 12.65 3.01
CA ARG A 564 39.02 13.51 3.10
C ARG A 564 37.72 12.68 3.07
N ALA A 565 37.65 11.66 2.21
CA ALA A 565 36.51 10.78 2.10
C ALA A 565 36.21 10.06 3.41
N ARG A 566 37.25 9.55 4.10
CA ARG A 566 37.12 8.91 5.42
C ARG A 566 36.57 9.85 6.46
N VAL A 567 37.10 11.07 6.56
CA VAL A 567 36.63 12.09 7.52
C VAL A 567 35.14 12.40 7.30
N LEU A 568 34.78 12.72 6.08
CA LEU A 568 33.38 13.05 5.73
C LEU A 568 32.40 11.90 6.02
N PHE A 569 32.85 10.67 5.79
CA PHE A 569 32.04 9.50 6.05
C PHE A 569 31.86 9.25 7.55
N GLU A 570 32.93 9.37 8.36
CA GLU A 570 32.85 9.27 9.81
C GLU A 570 31.96 10.36 10.42
N GLU A 571 32.07 11.60 9.96
CA GLU A 571 31.16 12.68 10.37
C GLU A 571 29.70 12.38 10.04
N ALA A 572 29.42 11.73 8.91
CA ALA A 572 28.07 11.34 8.54
C ALA A 572 27.54 10.20 9.43
N LEU A 573 28.38 9.22 9.79
CA LEU A 573 28.03 8.15 10.71
C LEU A 573 27.78 8.68 12.13
N ASP A 574 28.55 9.67 12.58
CA ASP A 574 28.32 10.30 13.88
C ASP A 574 26.97 11.01 13.98
N LEU A 575 26.47 11.54 12.85
CA LEU A 575 25.11 12.08 12.77
C LEU A 575 24.07 10.99 12.91
N ASP A 576 24.30 9.79 12.35
CA ASP A 576 23.41 8.64 12.48
C ASP A 576 23.37 8.11 13.93
N GLU A 577 24.51 8.06 14.61
CA GLU A 577 24.58 7.60 16.00
C GLU A 577 23.85 8.54 16.98
N LYS A 578 23.78 9.84 16.65
CA LYS A 578 23.07 10.85 17.45
C LYS A 578 21.57 10.91 17.16
N ARG A 579 21.10 10.19 16.16
CA ARG A 579 19.69 10.24 15.72
C ARG A 579 18.85 9.21 16.49
N PHE A 580 17.79 9.67 17.13
CA PHE A 580 16.75 8.80 17.69
C PHE A 580 15.74 8.43 16.59
N GLY A 581 15.68 7.15 16.23
CA GLY A 581 14.69 6.62 15.29
C GLY A 581 15.29 5.80 14.15
N PRO A 582 14.44 5.15 13.32
CA PRO A 582 14.90 4.35 12.18
C PRO A 582 15.58 5.25 11.15
N LEU A 583 16.67 4.74 10.55
CA LEU A 583 17.34 5.41 9.44
C LEU A 583 16.40 5.46 8.24
N ASP A 584 16.24 6.65 7.68
CA ASP A 584 15.53 6.85 6.41
C ASP A 584 16.49 6.58 5.25
N PHE A 585 16.29 5.43 4.57
CA PHE A 585 17.08 5.04 3.41
C PHE A 585 16.47 5.51 2.08
N SER A 586 15.36 6.26 2.12
CA SER A 586 14.63 6.67 0.92
C SER A 586 15.40 7.68 0.06
N GLU A 587 16.32 8.44 0.65
CA GLU A 587 17.01 9.53 -0.05
C GLU A 587 18.16 9.07 -0.95
N ASP A 588 18.97 8.11 -0.50
CA ASP A 588 20.06 7.52 -1.30
C ASP A 588 20.56 6.22 -0.65
N PRO A 589 19.88 5.09 -0.86
CA PRO A 589 20.21 3.82 -0.20
C PRO A 589 21.55 3.22 -0.66
N GLY A 590 22.03 3.57 -1.85
CA GLY A 590 23.25 2.97 -2.44
C GLY A 590 24.55 3.60 -1.96
N CYS A 591 24.57 4.88 -1.64
CA CYS A 591 25.79 5.60 -1.25
C CYS A 591 26.43 5.09 0.05
N PRO A 592 25.69 4.94 1.16
CA PRO A 592 26.26 4.42 2.40
C PRO A 592 26.83 3.01 2.25
N ALA A 593 26.11 2.13 1.59
CA ALA A 593 26.52 0.75 1.41
C ALA A 593 27.79 0.61 0.56
N GLY A 594 27.88 1.37 -0.53
CA GLY A 594 29.09 1.42 -1.38
C GLY A 594 30.32 1.91 -0.63
N MET A 595 30.19 2.98 0.16
CA MET A 595 31.31 3.51 0.98
C MET A 595 31.72 2.54 2.09
N MET A 596 30.76 1.91 2.76
CA MET A 596 31.01 0.90 3.79
C MET A 596 31.78 -0.31 3.22
N ALA A 597 31.37 -0.79 2.05
CA ALA A 597 32.06 -1.88 1.37
C ALA A 597 33.51 -1.52 1.04
N ARG A 598 33.77 -0.32 0.54
CA ARG A 598 35.11 0.18 0.23
C ARG A 598 36.00 0.28 1.47
N LEU A 599 35.47 0.76 2.60
CA LEU A 599 36.21 0.87 3.86
C LEU A 599 36.57 -0.51 4.43
N ILE A 600 35.63 -1.46 4.41
CA ILE A 600 35.89 -2.83 4.84
C ILE A 600 36.91 -3.51 3.93
N ASP A 601 36.80 -3.36 2.61
CA ASP A 601 37.75 -3.94 1.65
C ASP A 601 39.16 -3.33 1.79
N ALA A 602 39.25 -2.03 2.07
CA ALA A 602 40.53 -1.35 2.32
C ALA A 602 41.23 -1.90 3.59
N ASP A 603 40.50 -2.12 4.68
CA ASP A 603 41.06 -2.70 5.89
C ASP A 603 41.50 -4.16 5.66
N LEU A 604 40.70 -4.95 4.92
CA LEU A 604 41.05 -6.32 4.58
C LEU A 604 42.32 -6.41 3.71
N ARG A 605 42.49 -5.48 2.75
CA ARG A 605 43.71 -5.40 1.94
C ARG A 605 44.92 -4.95 2.77
N ALA A 606 44.72 -4.13 3.79
CA ALA A 606 45.77 -3.72 4.71
C ALA A 606 46.10 -4.80 5.77
N GLY A 607 45.37 -5.90 5.82
CA GLY A 607 45.52 -6.94 6.82
C GLY A 607 44.93 -6.59 8.19
N ASP A 608 44.19 -5.48 8.30
CA ASP A 608 43.53 -5.03 9.55
C ASP A 608 42.17 -5.70 9.72
N LEU A 609 42.20 -6.97 10.08
CA LEU A 609 40.98 -7.74 10.33
C LEU A 609 40.16 -7.19 11.51
N LYS A 610 40.83 -6.62 12.53
CA LYS A 610 40.16 -6.01 13.69
C LYS A 610 39.39 -4.77 13.27
N GLY A 611 40.01 -3.85 12.54
CA GLY A 611 39.37 -2.65 12.04
C GLY A 611 38.19 -2.96 11.10
N ALA A 612 38.34 -3.97 10.24
CA ALA A 612 37.25 -4.45 9.40
C ALA A 612 36.06 -4.99 10.23
N LEU A 613 36.34 -5.80 11.27
CA LEU A 613 35.31 -6.37 12.14
C LEU A 613 34.58 -5.28 12.95
N ASP A 614 35.31 -4.32 13.51
CA ASP A 614 34.72 -3.20 14.26
C ASP A 614 33.79 -2.38 13.37
N LYS A 615 34.14 -2.13 12.11
CA LYS A 615 33.27 -1.47 11.13
C LYS A 615 32.02 -2.28 10.81
N VAL A 616 32.15 -3.58 10.59
CA VAL A 616 31.00 -4.48 10.33
C VAL A 616 30.04 -4.44 11.52
N LEU A 617 30.54 -4.53 12.76
CA LEU A 617 29.71 -4.49 13.96
C LEU A 617 29.03 -3.13 14.14
N ARG A 618 29.76 -2.02 13.86
CA ARG A 618 29.20 -0.66 13.89
C ARG A 618 28.08 -0.50 12.86
N PHE A 619 28.29 -0.91 11.62
CA PHE A 619 27.31 -0.82 10.54
C PHE A 619 26.08 -1.69 10.80
N ARG A 620 26.26 -2.85 11.45
CA ARG A 620 25.16 -3.71 11.89
C ARG A 620 24.34 -3.04 12.99
N ARG A 621 24.96 -2.42 13.99
CA ARG A 621 24.25 -1.66 15.03
C ARG A 621 23.44 -0.51 14.46
N LEU A 622 23.97 0.19 13.49
CA LEU A 622 23.29 1.30 12.78
C LEU A 622 22.22 0.80 11.79
N GLY A 623 22.05 -0.50 11.61
CA GLY A 623 21.01 -1.08 10.76
C GLY A 623 21.32 -1.11 9.27
N TYR A 624 22.54 -0.82 8.85
CA TYR A 624 22.98 -0.91 7.44
C TYR A 624 23.23 -2.34 6.99
N ILE A 625 23.72 -3.21 7.86
CA ILE A 625 23.94 -4.63 7.58
C ILE A 625 22.82 -5.41 8.27
N ARG A 626 21.96 -6.08 7.48
CA ARG A 626 20.85 -6.89 7.96
C ARG A 626 20.93 -8.30 7.37
N PRO A 627 20.90 -9.37 8.20
CA PRO A 627 20.96 -10.74 7.72
C PRO A 627 19.75 -11.14 6.85
N GLU A 628 18.63 -10.43 6.97
CA GLU A 628 17.31 -10.86 6.51
C GLU A 628 16.79 -10.10 5.26
N ARG A 629 17.54 -9.14 4.71
CA ARG A 629 17.15 -8.42 3.51
C ARG A 629 18.16 -8.59 2.38
N MET A 630 17.71 -9.23 1.31
CA MET A 630 18.43 -9.35 0.03
C MET A 630 18.37 -8.07 -0.83
N THR A 631 17.97 -6.95 -0.29
CA THR A 631 17.84 -5.71 -1.06
C THR A 631 18.84 -4.67 -0.58
N GLY A 632 19.80 -4.36 -1.43
CA GLY A 632 20.76 -3.27 -1.28
C GLY A 632 22.15 -3.77 -0.88
N ASP A 633 23.03 -3.79 -1.86
CA ASP A 633 24.46 -4.06 -1.85
C ASP A 633 24.89 -5.47 -1.38
N GLU A 634 24.76 -6.41 -2.31
CA GLU A 634 25.28 -7.78 -2.18
C GLU A 634 26.77 -7.79 -1.81
N VAL A 635 27.54 -6.80 -2.29
CA VAL A 635 28.97 -6.65 -2.00
C VAL A 635 29.23 -6.38 -0.52
N LEU A 636 28.47 -5.47 0.09
CA LEU A 636 28.59 -5.19 1.52
C LEU A 636 28.24 -6.40 2.36
N GLN A 637 27.17 -7.12 2.02
CA GLN A 637 26.76 -8.34 2.73
C GLN A 637 27.79 -9.46 2.57
N MET A 638 28.35 -9.63 1.39
CA MET A 638 29.41 -10.61 1.12
C MET A 638 30.68 -10.30 1.92
N LEU A 639 31.11 -9.04 1.92
CA LEU A 639 32.29 -8.62 2.70
C LEU A 639 32.08 -8.76 4.20
N ALA A 640 30.91 -8.40 4.70
CA ALA A 640 30.57 -8.55 6.12
C ALA A 640 30.60 -10.02 6.54
N ARG A 641 30.02 -10.93 5.74
CA ARG A 641 30.09 -12.39 5.99
C ARG A 641 31.53 -12.88 5.98
N ARG A 642 32.34 -12.45 5.00
CA ARG A 642 33.76 -12.82 4.91
C ARG A 642 34.53 -12.40 6.15
N VAL A 643 34.35 -11.17 6.64
CA VAL A 643 35.01 -10.66 7.86
C VAL A 643 34.63 -11.49 9.09
N ILE A 644 33.33 -11.77 9.29
CA ILE A 644 32.84 -12.53 10.45
C ILE A 644 33.42 -13.94 10.44
N VAL A 645 33.37 -14.65 9.31
CA VAL A 645 33.89 -16.01 9.17
C VAL A 645 35.40 -16.05 9.42
N THR A 646 36.17 -15.09 8.87
CA THR A 646 37.61 -15.02 9.07
C THR A 646 37.95 -14.72 10.54
N ALA A 647 37.23 -13.83 11.21
CA ALA A 647 37.42 -13.53 12.63
C ALA A 647 37.12 -14.74 13.52
N GLN A 648 36.03 -15.46 13.25
CA GLN A 648 35.68 -16.70 13.97
C GLN A 648 36.75 -17.77 13.82
N SER A 649 37.29 -17.97 12.61
CA SER A 649 38.36 -18.94 12.35
C SER A 649 39.68 -18.57 13.02
N SER A 650 39.93 -17.28 13.23
CA SER A 650 41.12 -16.78 13.95
C SER A 650 41.03 -16.96 15.48
N LEU A 651 39.82 -17.01 16.02
CA LEU A 651 39.56 -17.23 17.45
C LEU A 651 39.59 -18.74 17.82
N GLN A 652 39.48 -19.63 16.83
CA GLN A 652 39.54 -21.09 17.01
C GLN A 652 40.97 -21.64 16.86
N LYS A 653 41.89 -20.85 16.38
CA LYS A 653 43.34 -21.13 16.34
C LYS A 653 44.04 -20.47 17.52
#